data_042a4fdc3af668d43aa1d2f08aa73bdd
#
_entry.id   042a4fdc3af668d43aa1d2f08aa73bdd
#
_cell.length_a   1.000
_cell.length_b   1.000
_cell.length_c   1.000
_cell.angle_alpha   90.00
_cell.angle_beta   90.00
_cell.angle_gamma   90.00
#
_symmetry.space_group_name_H-M   'P 1'
#
loop_
_entity.id
_entity.type
_entity.pdbx_description
1 polymer ?
#
loop_
_entity_poly.entity_id
_entity_poly.type
_entity_poly.pdbx_seq_one_letter_code
_entity_poly.pdbx_strand_id
1 'polypeptide(L)'
;MRAALRPLAAVLLLATLSACPKRVIVNGQELEPSQARDLARPELDAVREGARGAPPAEAAARLEAFAAKYRGAPVAAEALHQAAALRRDAKEPARAAQDLQGLLTEYPLYPRAVEAKYLLALVDLDLGRERDGLAALGSLYTKLPADARPEAAARAADAALSLGADADAVRWLSELARVSPSETRPGVLRRAADAVDRLPFIDVARLREELPQDSPVQEPLTMKLARIQLHLRDYRRAEESAREVFLRWPEGPYAAEARAIVERISKLTFVRPNVLGVAVPLSGPYKRWGDAILQGIGIALEGSQVKLAVRDTRGEPDGAAAALEALALQEGAIVVIGGITNAESERAASTAEELQLPFVSLSRQEGLTEAGPHVFQNMLTAKAQARALAEFAMGRRGMKRFAIMYPSISYGVELANAFWDEVEARGGEVRGAETYAADRTTFTPLVKDLVGKLFLDERTDWQEQQREIAQKEKDPFRRRKALEKAREKLPPITDFDAIFIPDFASNVRLIAPSLAVEDVLTQTCEPAEVEKIKKTTGRTELVPVQLLGANGWNDPSLFDMSPGGPGRHVRCAVMVDGFFASSARPETKRFVEAYGKKYAGQTPTILEASAHDAGRMARQLLETRLGTREAFRDALAALKGFHGATGEITMGPRRTPEKELFFLTVDGSGLREMKREELAAPGAGGR
;
A
#
# COMPACT_ATOMS: atom_id res chain seq x y z
N MET A 1 7.10 65.64 -10.29
CA MET A 1 8.31 66.46 -10.25
C MET A 1 9.35 65.76 -11.12
N ARG A 2 9.48 66.14 -12.38
CA ARG A 2 10.50 67.05 -12.96
C ARG A 2 11.90 66.75 -12.45
N ALA A 3 12.76 66.19 -13.22
CA ALA A 3 13.78 66.70 -14.15
C ALA A 3 14.84 65.57 -14.26
N ALA A 4 15.68 65.39 -15.25
CA ALA A 4 16.01 66.15 -16.46
C ALA A 4 16.79 65.23 -17.40
N LEU A 5 16.56 65.39 -18.67
CA LEU A 5 17.34 64.85 -19.78
C LEU A 5 18.73 65.51 -19.84
N ARG A 6 19.75 64.72 -20.17
CA ARG A 6 20.89 65.19 -20.99
C ARG A 6 21.39 64.06 -21.90
N PRO A 7 21.64 64.32 -23.19
CA PRO A 7 22.09 63.37 -24.16
C PRO A 7 23.62 63.32 -24.20
N LEU A 8 24.18 62.06 -24.22
CA LEU A 8 25.57 61.89 -24.66
C LEU A 8 25.53 61.23 -26.04
N ALA A 9 25.96 61.99 -27.00
CA ALA A 9 26.23 61.53 -28.35
C ALA A 9 27.35 60.50 -28.29
N ALA A 10 27.05 59.23 -28.55
CA ALA A 10 28.06 58.23 -28.85
C ALA A 10 28.36 58.25 -30.35
N VAL A 11 29.53 58.64 -30.65
CA VAL A 11 30.15 58.57 -31.97
C VAL A 11 30.17 57.12 -32.45
N LEU A 12 29.37 56.82 -33.48
CA LEU A 12 29.46 55.58 -34.24
C LEU A 12 30.75 55.61 -35.07
N LEU A 13 31.83 55.02 -34.51
CA LEU A 13 32.98 54.63 -35.27
C LEU A 13 32.63 53.40 -36.09
N LEU A 14 32.21 53.56 -37.34
CA LEU A 14 32.19 52.46 -38.32
C LEU A 14 33.64 52.00 -38.52
N ALA A 15 34.07 51.02 -37.73
CA ALA A 15 35.23 50.23 -38.10
C ALA A 15 34.77 49.28 -39.22
N THR A 16 34.96 49.73 -40.47
CA THR A 16 35.02 48.84 -41.61
C THR A 16 36.23 47.93 -41.40
N LEU A 17 36.02 46.79 -40.76
CA LEU A 17 36.97 45.68 -40.87
C LEU A 17 36.95 45.24 -42.33
N SER A 18 37.82 45.85 -43.14
CA SER A 18 38.23 45.24 -44.37
C SER A 18 38.87 43.91 -44.01
N ALA A 19 38.09 42.83 -44.06
CA ALA A 19 38.63 41.48 -44.09
C ALA A 19 39.45 41.41 -45.41
N CYS A 20 40.75 41.65 -45.34
CA CYS A 20 41.64 41.28 -46.43
C CYS A 20 41.35 39.78 -46.71
N PRO A 21 40.96 39.42 -47.93
CA PRO A 21 40.82 38.02 -48.28
C PRO A 21 42.16 37.35 -47.97
N LYS A 22 42.13 36.29 -47.12
CA LYS A 22 43.32 35.50 -46.80
C LYS A 22 43.91 35.03 -48.14
N ARG A 23 45.05 35.59 -48.54
CA ARG A 23 45.73 35.14 -49.74
C ARG A 23 46.18 33.71 -49.60
N VAL A 24 46.03 32.92 -50.64
CA VAL A 24 46.41 31.52 -50.71
C VAL A 24 47.74 31.40 -51.41
N ILE A 25 48.72 30.70 -50.85
CA ILE A 25 49.99 30.42 -51.46
C ILE A 25 49.89 29.13 -52.27
N VAL A 26 50.03 29.26 -53.60
CA VAL A 26 50.08 28.14 -54.53
C VAL A 26 51.36 28.20 -55.32
N ASN A 27 52.18 27.16 -55.27
CA ASN A 27 53.49 27.10 -55.94
C ASN A 27 54.39 28.34 -55.67
N GLY A 28 54.34 28.88 -54.43
CA GLY A 28 55.13 30.04 -54.03
C GLY A 28 54.59 31.41 -54.50
N GLN A 29 53.40 31.45 -55.11
CA GLN A 29 52.71 32.68 -55.52
C GLN A 29 51.51 32.94 -54.61
N GLU A 30 51.35 34.16 -54.08
CA GLU A 30 50.20 34.63 -53.35
C GLU A 30 49.06 34.97 -54.31
N LEU A 31 47.96 34.20 -54.24
CA LEU A 31 46.78 34.35 -55.10
C LEU A 31 45.53 34.69 -54.27
N GLU A 32 44.60 35.41 -54.88
CA GLU A 32 43.25 35.52 -54.32
C GLU A 32 42.55 34.14 -54.35
N PRO A 33 41.65 33.80 -53.39
CA PRO A 33 40.97 32.48 -53.32
C PRO A 33 40.25 32.10 -54.62
N SER A 34 39.69 33.06 -55.33
CA SER A 34 39.06 32.86 -56.66
C SER A 34 40.06 32.48 -57.73
N GLN A 35 41.21 33.18 -57.81
CA GLN A 35 42.27 32.86 -58.74
C GLN A 35 42.93 31.53 -58.48
N ALA A 36 43.11 31.18 -57.13
CA ALA A 36 43.62 29.90 -56.74
C ALA A 36 42.63 28.76 -57.13
N ARG A 37 41.30 29.01 -57.02
CA ARG A 37 40.27 28.07 -57.47
C ARG A 37 40.36 27.80 -58.96
N ASP A 38 40.41 28.88 -59.77
CA ASP A 38 40.39 28.75 -61.23
C ASP A 38 41.67 28.09 -61.78
N LEU A 39 42.82 28.32 -61.12
CA LEU A 39 44.09 27.65 -61.44
C LEU A 39 44.04 26.14 -61.05
N ALA A 40 43.47 25.79 -59.93
CA ALA A 40 43.47 24.42 -59.40
C ALA A 40 42.33 23.52 -59.95
N ARG A 41 41.30 24.14 -60.54
CA ARG A 41 40.09 23.37 -61.02
C ARG A 41 40.48 22.33 -62.06
N PRO A 42 41.26 22.59 -63.12
CA PRO A 42 41.65 21.58 -64.12
C PRO A 42 42.43 20.40 -63.51
N GLU A 43 43.31 20.69 -62.52
CA GLU A 43 44.05 19.63 -61.82
C GLU A 43 43.16 18.79 -60.93
N LEU A 44 42.17 19.40 -60.22
CA LEU A 44 41.19 18.65 -59.46
C LEU A 44 40.40 17.71 -60.35
N ASP A 45 39.97 18.18 -61.52
CA ASP A 45 39.21 17.37 -62.47
C ASP A 45 40.07 16.21 -63.01
N ALA A 46 41.35 16.42 -63.26
CA ALA A 46 42.32 15.38 -63.64
C ALA A 46 42.52 14.34 -62.49
N VAL A 47 42.63 14.82 -61.22
CA VAL A 47 42.76 13.95 -60.06
C VAL A 47 41.49 13.09 -59.89
N ARG A 48 40.30 13.69 -60.09
CA ARG A 48 39.01 12.98 -60.08
C ARG A 48 38.91 11.89 -61.16
N GLU A 49 39.33 12.23 -62.37
CA GLU A 49 39.35 11.29 -63.50
C GLU A 49 40.34 10.14 -63.24
N GLY A 50 41.55 10.44 -62.75
CA GLY A 50 42.52 9.43 -62.39
C GLY A 50 42.15 8.60 -61.14
N ALA A 51 41.17 9.04 -60.31
CA ALA A 51 40.62 8.34 -59.20
C ALA A 51 39.47 7.38 -59.59
N ARG A 52 38.89 7.55 -60.79
CA ARG A 52 37.83 6.66 -61.28
C ARG A 52 38.34 5.23 -61.45
N GLY A 53 37.71 4.27 -60.76
CA GLY A 53 38.11 2.86 -60.81
C GLY A 53 39.31 2.48 -59.94
N ALA A 54 39.95 3.47 -59.25
CA ALA A 54 40.96 3.15 -58.25
C ALA A 54 40.31 2.65 -56.94
N PRO A 55 41.03 1.87 -56.13
CA PRO A 55 40.52 1.51 -54.79
C PRO A 55 40.20 2.78 -53.99
N PRO A 56 39.11 2.81 -53.19
CA PRO A 56 38.66 4.03 -52.49
C PRO A 56 39.76 4.68 -51.61
N ALA A 57 40.56 3.89 -50.93
CA ALA A 57 41.68 4.41 -50.12
C ALA A 57 42.75 5.12 -50.91
N GLU A 58 43.07 4.63 -52.13
CA GLU A 58 44.05 5.24 -53.04
C GLU A 58 43.49 6.52 -53.69
N ALA A 59 42.23 6.47 -54.12
CA ALA A 59 41.51 7.62 -54.63
C ALA A 59 41.45 8.78 -53.61
N ALA A 60 41.15 8.45 -52.35
CA ALA A 60 41.15 9.42 -51.23
C ALA A 60 42.53 10.04 -51.01
N ALA A 61 43.60 9.24 -50.98
CA ALA A 61 44.96 9.72 -50.79
C ALA A 61 45.40 10.72 -51.88
N ARG A 62 44.98 10.51 -53.14
CA ARG A 62 45.26 11.45 -54.25
C ARG A 62 44.52 12.78 -54.04
N LEU A 63 43.28 12.77 -53.57
CA LEU A 63 42.52 13.98 -53.28
C LEU A 63 43.06 14.72 -52.04
N GLU A 64 43.52 14.02 -51.01
CA GLU A 64 44.16 14.57 -49.82
C GLU A 64 45.50 15.29 -50.21
N ALA A 65 46.30 14.63 -51.05
CA ALA A 65 47.52 15.23 -51.58
C ALA A 65 47.22 16.49 -52.37
N PHE A 66 46.19 16.48 -53.22
CA PHE A 66 45.72 17.68 -53.91
C PHE A 66 45.30 18.79 -52.97
N ALA A 67 44.48 18.43 -51.94
CA ALA A 67 44.02 19.41 -50.94
C ALA A 67 45.15 20.02 -50.13
N ALA A 68 46.21 19.25 -49.80
CA ALA A 68 47.42 19.74 -49.15
C ALA A 68 48.19 20.71 -50.04
N LYS A 69 48.29 20.40 -51.31
CA LYS A 69 48.96 21.26 -52.33
C LYS A 69 48.26 22.62 -52.50
N TYR A 70 46.91 22.61 -52.49
CA TYR A 70 46.10 23.82 -52.71
C TYR A 70 45.43 24.31 -51.42
N ARG A 71 46.10 24.15 -50.26
CA ARG A 71 45.56 24.52 -48.94
C ARG A 71 45.17 26.01 -48.93
N GLY A 72 43.98 26.31 -48.45
CA GLY A 72 43.37 27.63 -48.40
C GLY A 72 42.52 27.96 -49.63
N ALA A 73 42.68 27.28 -50.76
CA ALA A 73 41.83 27.46 -51.93
C ALA A 73 40.47 26.75 -51.75
N PRO A 74 39.36 27.34 -52.24
CA PRO A 74 38.01 26.69 -52.09
C PRO A 74 37.92 25.29 -52.66
N VAL A 75 38.66 24.94 -53.66
CA VAL A 75 38.72 23.61 -54.30
C VAL A 75 39.33 22.53 -53.39
N ALA A 76 40.24 22.95 -52.48
CA ALA A 76 40.75 21.98 -51.46
C ALA A 76 39.69 21.49 -50.55
N ALA A 77 38.73 22.31 -50.16
CA ALA A 77 37.57 21.89 -49.38
C ALA A 77 36.70 20.84 -50.12
N GLU A 78 36.53 21.03 -51.47
CA GLU A 78 35.81 20.04 -52.29
C GLU A 78 36.57 18.71 -52.34
N ALA A 79 37.90 18.76 -52.46
CA ALA A 79 38.72 17.55 -52.47
C ALA A 79 38.71 16.83 -51.13
N LEU A 80 38.84 17.56 -50.00
CA LEU A 80 38.73 16.94 -48.65
C LEU A 80 37.35 16.32 -48.40
N HIS A 81 36.26 16.97 -48.83
CA HIS A 81 34.92 16.38 -48.69
C HIS A 81 34.79 15.06 -49.45
N GLN A 82 35.32 15.00 -50.68
CA GLN A 82 35.32 13.77 -51.50
C GLN A 82 36.25 12.70 -50.93
N ALA A 83 37.45 13.12 -50.47
CA ALA A 83 38.38 12.20 -49.83
C ALA A 83 37.76 11.53 -48.59
N ALA A 84 37.09 12.30 -47.74
CA ALA A 84 36.43 11.81 -46.58
C ALA A 84 35.33 10.79 -46.91
N ALA A 85 34.52 11.02 -47.94
CA ALA A 85 33.54 10.06 -48.41
C ALA A 85 34.20 8.74 -48.84
N LEU A 86 35.28 8.82 -49.64
CA LEU A 86 36.03 7.65 -50.08
C LEU A 86 36.75 6.94 -48.91
N ARG A 87 37.23 7.67 -47.90
CA ARG A 87 37.80 7.07 -46.68
C ARG A 87 36.75 6.27 -45.88
N ARG A 88 35.51 6.78 -45.80
CA ARG A 88 34.41 6.04 -45.21
C ARG A 88 34.10 4.74 -45.97
N ASP A 89 34.06 4.84 -47.32
CA ASP A 89 33.85 3.67 -48.18
C ASP A 89 34.99 2.65 -48.07
N ALA A 90 36.22 3.13 -47.87
CA ALA A 90 37.39 2.31 -47.58
C ALA A 90 37.43 1.69 -46.17
N LYS A 91 36.39 1.97 -45.32
CA LYS A 91 36.32 1.58 -43.90
C LYS A 91 37.50 2.16 -43.06
N GLU A 92 37.93 3.39 -43.38
CA GLU A 92 38.90 4.16 -42.64
C GLU A 92 38.27 5.39 -41.96
N PRO A 93 37.26 5.22 -41.04
CA PRO A 93 36.48 6.34 -40.51
C PRO A 93 37.31 7.35 -39.71
N ALA A 94 38.43 6.92 -39.08
CA ALA A 94 39.31 7.84 -38.35
C ALA A 94 39.94 8.89 -39.25
N ARG A 95 40.36 8.49 -40.47
CA ARG A 95 40.91 9.43 -41.49
C ARG A 95 39.80 10.31 -42.06
N ALA A 96 38.63 9.74 -42.38
CA ALA A 96 37.47 10.51 -42.82
C ALA A 96 37.10 11.62 -41.82
N ALA A 97 37.11 11.32 -40.51
CA ALA A 97 36.85 12.31 -39.46
C ALA A 97 37.90 13.43 -39.46
N GLN A 98 39.18 13.07 -39.64
CA GLN A 98 40.28 14.05 -39.69
C GLN A 98 40.13 15.02 -40.88
N ASP A 99 39.82 14.48 -42.06
CA ASP A 99 39.59 15.28 -43.26
C ASP A 99 38.41 16.25 -43.10
N LEU A 100 37.29 15.77 -42.53
CA LEU A 100 36.09 16.58 -42.33
C LEU A 100 36.27 17.64 -41.25
N GLN A 101 36.95 17.30 -40.14
CA GLN A 101 37.27 18.28 -39.09
C GLN A 101 38.23 19.38 -39.63
N GLY A 102 39.23 18.98 -40.40
CA GLY A 102 40.11 19.89 -41.09
C GLY A 102 39.36 20.80 -42.06
N LEU A 103 38.49 20.22 -42.89
CA LEU A 103 37.64 20.96 -43.81
C LEU A 103 36.78 21.99 -43.10
N LEU A 104 36.03 21.58 -42.08
CA LEU A 104 35.08 22.45 -41.36
C LEU A 104 35.77 23.54 -40.54
N THR A 105 37.03 23.32 -40.12
CA THR A 105 37.83 24.27 -39.38
C THR A 105 38.51 25.29 -40.32
N GLU A 106 39.08 24.79 -41.39
CA GLU A 106 39.87 25.66 -42.32
C GLU A 106 38.98 26.41 -43.33
N TYR A 107 37.80 25.86 -43.65
CA TYR A 107 36.86 26.40 -44.64
C TYR A 107 35.45 26.64 -44.08
N PRO A 108 35.27 27.57 -43.11
CA PRO A 108 33.97 27.79 -42.44
C PRO A 108 32.85 28.26 -43.39
N LEU A 109 33.18 28.80 -44.54
CA LEU A 109 32.25 29.26 -45.58
C LEU A 109 32.05 28.24 -46.71
N TYR A 110 32.42 26.99 -46.50
CA TYR A 110 32.25 25.94 -47.49
C TYR A 110 30.75 25.77 -47.86
N PRO A 111 30.39 25.92 -49.18
CA PRO A 111 28.97 25.91 -49.58
C PRO A 111 28.20 24.63 -49.21
N ARG A 112 28.91 23.50 -49.16
CA ARG A 112 28.35 22.20 -48.79
C ARG A 112 28.69 21.80 -47.35
N ALA A 113 28.79 22.78 -46.46
CA ALA A 113 29.12 22.51 -45.06
C ALA A 113 28.07 21.64 -44.31
N VAL A 114 26.79 21.71 -44.69
CA VAL A 114 25.74 20.86 -44.14
C VAL A 114 25.97 19.39 -44.50
N GLU A 115 26.34 19.11 -45.76
CA GLU A 115 26.65 17.77 -46.24
C GLU A 115 27.94 17.23 -45.59
N ALA A 116 28.96 18.07 -45.45
CA ALA A 116 30.19 17.68 -44.76
C ALA A 116 29.95 17.37 -43.27
N LYS A 117 29.14 18.18 -42.58
CA LYS A 117 28.71 17.90 -41.16
C LYS A 117 27.87 16.63 -41.06
N TYR A 118 27.01 16.39 -42.04
CA TYR A 118 26.23 15.14 -42.09
C TYR A 118 27.14 13.92 -42.26
N LEU A 119 28.12 14.01 -43.20
CA LEU A 119 29.08 12.92 -43.39
C LEU A 119 29.93 12.72 -42.13
N LEU A 120 30.34 13.78 -41.43
CA LEU A 120 31.06 13.68 -40.16
C LEU A 120 30.23 13.00 -39.09
N ALA A 121 28.94 13.32 -38.97
CA ALA A 121 28.04 12.66 -38.06
C ALA A 121 27.93 11.15 -38.32
N LEU A 122 27.84 10.73 -39.59
CA LEU A 122 27.86 9.32 -39.96
C LEU A 122 29.19 8.64 -39.62
N VAL A 123 30.31 9.34 -39.86
CA VAL A 123 31.66 8.85 -39.51
C VAL A 123 31.84 8.74 -38.00
N ASP A 124 31.29 9.66 -37.21
CA ASP A 124 31.30 9.55 -35.73
C ASP A 124 30.56 8.31 -35.27
N LEU A 125 29.40 7.98 -35.89
CA LEU A 125 28.69 6.73 -35.61
C LEU A 125 29.50 5.48 -36.01
N ASP A 126 30.22 5.55 -37.16
CA ASP A 126 31.07 4.44 -37.61
C ASP A 126 32.29 4.24 -36.68
N LEU A 127 32.69 5.28 -35.91
CA LEU A 127 33.72 5.24 -34.88
C LEU A 127 33.21 4.83 -33.48
N GLY A 128 31.91 4.52 -33.32
CA GLY A 128 31.31 4.22 -32.04
C GLY A 128 31.10 5.43 -31.13
N ARG A 129 31.06 6.63 -31.71
CA ARG A 129 30.77 7.88 -31.01
C ARG A 129 29.27 8.21 -31.10
N GLU A 130 28.43 7.30 -30.62
CA GLU A 130 26.98 7.35 -30.80
C GLU A 130 26.36 8.67 -30.31
N ARG A 131 26.84 9.21 -29.17
CA ARG A 131 26.29 10.46 -28.60
C ARG A 131 26.54 11.65 -29.50
N ASP A 132 27.76 11.78 -30.01
CA ASP A 132 28.17 12.90 -30.85
C ASP A 132 27.45 12.83 -32.20
N GLY A 133 27.45 11.65 -32.82
CA GLY A 133 26.76 11.40 -34.08
C GLY A 133 25.27 11.67 -34.00
N LEU A 134 24.60 11.15 -32.93
CA LEU A 134 23.17 11.35 -32.69
C LEU A 134 22.81 12.83 -32.51
N ALA A 135 23.58 13.57 -31.69
CA ALA A 135 23.39 15.00 -31.48
C ALA A 135 23.57 15.81 -32.76
N ALA A 136 24.60 15.47 -33.54
CA ALA A 136 24.87 16.12 -34.84
C ALA A 136 23.72 15.86 -35.82
N LEU A 137 23.27 14.60 -35.98
CA LEU A 137 22.11 14.25 -36.82
C LEU A 137 20.86 15.00 -36.40
N GLY A 138 20.57 15.11 -35.10
CA GLY A 138 19.42 15.85 -34.56
C GLY A 138 19.39 17.31 -34.98
N SER A 139 20.59 17.96 -35.00
CA SER A 139 20.73 19.38 -35.38
C SER A 139 20.63 19.62 -36.90
N LEU A 140 20.91 18.62 -37.70
CA LEU A 140 21.01 18.69 -39.14
C LEU A 140 19.80 18.19 -39.92
N TYR A 141 19.01 17.26 -39.34
CA TYR A 141 18.00 16.46 -40.04
C TYR A 141 17.06 17.28 -40.92
N THR A 142 16.52 18.37 -40.36
CA THR A 142 15.58 19.23 -41.11
C THR A 142 16.23 19.98 -42.30
N LYS A 143 17.58 20.11 -42.30
CA LYS A 143 18.36 20.77 -43.34
C LYS A 143 18.87 19.79 -44.39
N LEU A 144 18.71 18.47 -44.15
CA LEU A 144 19.16 17.46 -45.08
C LEU A 144 18.23 17.35 -46.29
N PRO A 145 18.80 17.08 -47.49
CA PRO A 145 18.01 16.76 -48.66
C PRO A 145 17.21 15.47 -48.47
N ALA A 146 16.14 15.31 -49.22
CA ALA A 146 15.17 14.21 -49.02
C ALA A 146 15.78 12.80 -49.18
N ASP A 147 16.76 12.65 -50.07
CA ASP A 147 17.48 11.40 -50.32
C ASP A 147 18.44 10.98 -49.19
N ALA A 148 18.92 11.91 -48.38
CA ALA A 148 19.80 11.65 -47.24
C ALA A 148 19.03 11.31 -45.96
N ARG A 149 17.74 11.70 -45.84
CA ARG A 149 16.92 11.53 -44.61
C ARG A 149 16.69 10.07 -44.20
N PRO A 150 16.48 9.11 -45.14
CA PRO A 150 16.29 7.70 -44.72
C PRO A 150 17.55 7.13 -44.03
N GLU A 151 18.74 7.35 -44.57
CA GLU A 151 19.99 6.89 -43.94
C GLU A 151 20.22 7.59 -42.60
N ALA A 152 20.03 8.92 -42.57
CA ALA A 152 20.19 9.70 -41.35
C ALA A 152 19.25 9.21 -40.23
N ALA A 153 17.95 8.98 -40.52
CA ALA A 153 16.99 8.51 -39.55
C ALA A 153 17.30 7.08 -39.10
N ALA A 154 17.71 6.19 -40.02
CA ALA A 154 18.08 4.81 -39.69
C ALA A 154 19.28 4.76 -38.73
N ARG A 155 20.35 5.50 -39.09
CA ARG A 155 21.58 5.54 -38.30
C ARG A 155 21.36 6.19 -36.92
N ALA A 156 20.55 7.25 -36.86
CA ALA A 156 20.18 7.89 -35.60
C ALA A 156 19.32 6.97 -34.71
N ALA A 157 18.39 6.24 -35.29
CA ALA A 157 17.60 5.26 -34.55
C ALA A 157 18.47 4.14 -33.98
N ASP A 158 19.41 3.60 -34.78
CA ASP A 158 20.34 2.55 -34.34
C ASP A 158 21.22 3.05 -33.18
N ALA A 159 21.76 4.25 -33.30
CA ALA A 159 22.58 4.88 -32.26
C ALA A 159 21.78 5.13 -30.96
N ALA A 160 20.54 5.61 -31.07
CA ALA A 160 19.67 5.83 -29.93
C ALA A 160 19.33 4.51 -29.22
N LEU A 161 19.08 3.43 -29.99
CA LEU A 161 18.83 2.10 -29.40
C LEU A 161 20.08 1.53 -28.71
N SER A 162 21.27 1.70 -29.29
CA SER A 162 22.53 1.23 -28.69
C SER A 162 22.85 1.95 -27.38
N LEU A 163 22.48 3.22 -27.28
CA LEU A 163 22.61 4.04 -26.07
C LEU A 163 21.53 3.75 -25.01
N GLY A 164 20.52 2.95 -25.32
CA GLY A 164 19.35 2.77 -24.45
C GLY A 164 18.48 4.02 -24.32
N ALA A 165 18.61 4.97 -25.24
CA ALA A 165 17.84 6.21 -25.31
C ALA A 165 16.49 5.96 -26.03
N ASP A 166 15.62 5.13 -25.43
CA ASP A 166 14.39 4.65 -26.06
C ASP A 166 13.47 5.79 -26.54
N ALA A 167 13.39 6.90 -25.81
CA ALA A 167 12.59 8.06 -26.22
C ALA A 167 13.11 8.68 -27.54
N ASP A 168 14.42 8.82 -27.69
CA ASP A 168 15.03 9.30 -28.93
C ASP A 168 14.91 8.27 -30.05
N ALA A 169 15.06 6.99 -29.70
CA ALA A 169 14.84 5.90 -30.66
C ALA A 169 13.43 5.94 -31.26
N VAL A 170 12.39 6.15 -30.43
CA VAL A 170 11.00 6.28 -30.90
C VAL A 170 10.83 7.49 -31.82
N ARG A 171 11.44 8.65 -31.51
CA ARG A 171 11.41 9.83 -32.41
C ARG A 171 12.03 9.50 -33.77
N TRP A 172 13.21 8.92 -33.78
CA TRP A 172 13.91 8.59 -35.00
C TRP A 172 13.24 7.48 -35.80
N LEU A 173 12.70 6.45 -35.14
CA LEU A 173 11.94 5.40 -35.79
C LEU A 173 10.62 5.94 -36.38
N SER A 174 9.99 6.93 -35.73
CA SER A 174 8.85 7.63 -36.31
C SER A 174 9.22 8.34 -37.62
N GLU A 175 10.32 9.08 -37.62
CA GLU A 175 10.81 9.75 -38.85
C GLU A 175 11.23 8.74 -39.92
N LEU A 176 11.91 7.67 -39.53
CA LEU A 176 12.29 6.61 -40.45
C LEU A 176 11.04 5.94 -41.09
N ALA A 177 10.00 5.66 -40.28
CA ALA A 177 8.77 5.06 -40.80
C ALA A 177 8.04 5.97 -41.80
N ARG A 178 8.13 7.30 -41.64
CA ARG A 178 7.54 8.28 -42.57
C ARG A 178 8.23 8.30 -43.93
N VAL A 179 9.56 8.10 -43.97
CA VAL A 179 10.36 8.13 -45.18
C VAL A 179 10.61 6.74 -45.80
N SER A 180 10.26 5.67 -45.09
CA SER A 180 10.48 4.30 -45.55
C SER A 180 9.45 3.85 -46.58
N PRO A 181 9.87 3.03 -47.57
CA PRO A 181 8.96 2.33 -48.51
C PRO A 181 7.96 1.45 -47.77
N SER A 182 6.82 1.15 -48.43
CA SER A 182 5.74 0.31 -47.88
C SER A 182 6.20 -1.08 -47.44
N GLU A 183 7.16 -1.68 -48.17
CA GLU A 183 7.68 -3.02 -47.88
C GLU A 183 8.50 -3.10 -46.61
N THR A 184 9.28 -2.05 -46.28
CA THR A 184 10.19 -2.03 -45.13
C THR A 184 9.55 -1.39 -43.91
N ARG A 185 8.54 -0.55 -44.08
CA ARG A 185 7.83 0.18 -43.01
C ARG A 185 7.33 -0.71 -41.88
N PRO A 186 6.73 -1.91 -42.10
CA PRO A 186 6.28 -2.77 -40.99
C PRO A 186 7.42 -3.21 -40.07
N GLY A 187 8.62 -3.42 -40.61
CA GLY A 187 9.82 -3.74 -39.81
C GLY A 187 10.25 -2.58 -38.91
N VAL A 188 10.20 -1.36 -39.44
CA VAL A 188 10.51 -0.14 -38.67
C VAL A 188 9.50 0.08 -37.54
N LEU A 189 8.20 -0.11 -37.84
CA LEU A 189 7.13 0.04 -36.84
C LEU A 189 7.21 -0.99 -35.72
N ARG A 190 7.63 -2.21 -36.01
CA ARG A 190 7.88 -3.22 -34.95
C ARG A 190 9.00 -2.78 -34.02
N ARG A 191 10.13 -2.31 -34.57
CA ARG A 191 11.23 -1.76 -33.77
C ARG A 191 10.80 -0.57 -32.92
N ALA A 192 9.94 0.29 -33.47
CA ALA A 192 9.36 1.41 -32.73
C ALA A 192 8.45 0.95 -31.59
N ALA A 193 7.61 -0.06 -31.81
CA ALA A 193 6.76 -0.66 -30.81
C ALA A 193 7.58 -1.28 -29.65
N ASP A 194 8.66 -1.99 -29.98
CA ASP A 194 9.57 -2.57 -28.99
C ASP A 194 10.25 -1.47 -28.14
N ALA A 195 10.61 -0.35 -28.74
CA ALA A 195 11.17 0.80 -28.02
C ALA A 195 10.09 1.48 -27.12
N VAL A 196 8.86 1.64 -27.63
CA VAL A 196 7.73 2.16 -26.87
C VAL A 196 7.42 1.27 -25.64
N ASP A 197 7.53 -0.04 -25.79
CA ASP A 197 7.26 -0.95 -24.67
C ASP A 197 8.27 -0.84 -23.51
N ARG A 198 9.47 -0.32 -23.79
CA ARG A 198 10.48 -0.05 -22.73
C ARG A 198 10.33 1.33 -22.07
N LEU A 199 9.53 2.24 -22.65
CA LEU A 199 9.38 3.59 -22.13
C LEU A 199 8.68 3.64 -20.77
N PRO A 200 9.16 4.48 -19.82
CA PRO A 200 8.41 4.82 -18.61
C PRO A 200 7.22 5.71 -18.96
N PHE A 201 6.23 5.75 -18.07
CA PHE A 201 4.98 6.50 -18.25
C PHE A 201 5.17 7.96 -18.68
N ILE A 202 6.11 8.65 -18.04
CA ILE A 202 6.35 10.07 -18.30
C ILE A 202 6.81 10.31 -19.75
N ASP A 203 7.62 9.41 -20.29
CA ASP A 203 8.11 9.53 -21.65
C ASP A 203 7.05 9.17 -22.69
N VAL A 204 6.20 8.18 -22.39
CA VAL A 204 5.04 7.85 -23.25
C VAL A 204 4.09 9.04 -23.35
N ALA A 205 3.73 9.67 -22.23
CA ALA A 205 2.84 10.82 -22.22
C ALA A 205 3.44 12.01 -22.98
N ARG A 206 4.75 12.31 -22.75
CA ARG A 206 5.46 13.38 -23.41
C ARG A 206 5.54 13.15 -24.92
N LEU A 207 5.97 11.98 -25.37
CA LEU A 207 6.10 11.68 -26.79
C LEU A 207 4.78 11.72 -27.54
N ARG A 208 3.70 11.30 -26.90
CA ARG A 208 2.35 11.37 -27.48
C ARG A 208 1.91 12.81 -27.75
N GLU A 209 2.32 13.76 -26.90
CA GLU A 209 2.05 15.19 -27.07
C GLU A 209 3.00 15.85 -28.07
N GLU A 210 4.30 15.50 -28.02
CA GLU A 210 5.35 16.10 -28.86
C GLU A 210 5.24 15.66 -30.34
N LEU A 211 4.92 14.40 -30.60
CA LEU A 211 4.89 13.88 -31.96
C LEU A 211 3.59 14.26 -32.68
N PRO A 212 3.67 14.53 -33.98
CA PRO A 212 2.49 14.84 -34.78
C PRO A 212 1.40 13.78 -34.65
N GLN A 213 0.14 14.22 -34.70
CA GLN A 213 -1.00 13.32 -34.55
C GLN A 213 -1.08 12.22 -35.64
N ASP A 214 -0.54 12.48 -36.82
CA ASP A 214 -0.41 11.54 -37.94
C ASP A 214 0.85 10.68 -37.88
N SER A 215 1.64 10.80 -36.81
CA SER A 215 2.85 9.99 -36.61
C SER A 215 2.52 8.50 -36.58
N PRO A 216 3.30 7.66 -37.33
CA PRO A 216 3.06 6.22 -37.35
C PRO A 216 3.22 5.51 -36.00
N VAL A 217 3.81 6.16 -35.00
CA VAL A 217 4.01 5.60 -33.66
C VAL A 217 2.94 6.04 -32.64
N GLN A 218 1.95 6.82 -33.06
CA GLN A 218 0.85 7.24 -32.17
C GLN A 218 0.02 6.05 -31.67
N GLU A 219 -0.21 5.04 -32.52
CA GLU A 219 -0.95 3.85 -32.14
C GLU A 219 -0.26 3.08 -31.00
N PRO A 220 1.00 2.63 -31.10
CA PRO A 220 1.68 1.94 -30.00
C PRO A 220 1.85 2.81 -28.73
N LEU A 221 2.07 4.12 -28.87
CA LEU A 221 2.14 5.03 -27.73
C LEU A 221 0.80 5.11 -26.99
N THR A 222 -0.33 5.24 -27.71
CA THR A 222 -1.66 5.30 -27.12
C THR A 222 -2.03 3.97 -26.47
N MET A 223 -1.66 2.85 -27.10
CA MET A 223 -1.87 1.52 -26.52
C MET A 223 -1.05 1.30 -25.25
N LYS A 224 0.23 1.69 -25.25
CA LYS A 224 1.07 1.62 -24.05
C LYS A 224 0.49 2.47 -22.92
N LEU A 225 -0.03 3.65 -23.23
CA LEU A 225 -0.71 4.51 -22.28
C LEU A 225 -1.94 3.82 -21.68
N ALA A 226 -2.79 3.21 -22.50
CA ALA A 226 -3.96 2.46 -22.06
C ALA A 226 -3.59 1.32 -21.09
N ARG A 227 -2.52 0.55 -21.41
CA ARG A 227 -2.00 -0.52 -20.54
C ARG A 227 -1.51 0.01 -19.19
N ILE A 228 -0.76 1.11 -19.19
CA ILE A 228 -0.26 1.74 -17.95
C ILE A 228 -1.43 2.25 -17.10
N GLN A 229 -2.39 2.95 -17.69
CA GLN A 229 -3.58 3.47 -17.00
C GLN A 229 -4.42 2.33 -16.42
N LEU A 230 -4.59 1.22 -17.17
CA LEU A 230 -5.26 0.02 -16.68
C LEU A 230 -4.52 -0.58 -15.47
N HIS A 231 -3.19 -0.67 -15.54
CA HIS A 231 -2.36 -1.15 -14.42
C HIS A 231 -2.47 -0.26 -13.18
N LEU A 232 -2.53 1.06 -13.39
CA LEU A 232 -2.74 2.06 -12.32
C LEU A 232 -4.20 2.12 -11.85
N ARG A 233 -5.09 1.30 -12.42
CA ARG A 233 -6.53 1.26 -12.12
C ARG A 233 -7.27 2.58 -12.42
N ASP A 234 -6.71 3.43 -13.26
CA ASP A 234 -7.41 4.59 -13.81
C ASP A 234 -8.29 4.14 -14.99
N TYR A 235 -9.37 3.44 -14.65
CA TYR A 235 -10.24 2.78 -15.63
C TYR A 235 -10.85 3.77 -16.62
N ARG A 236 -11.19 4.99 -16.18
CA ARG A 236 -11.75 6.02 -17.05
C ARG A 236 -10.77 6.41 -18.16
N ARG A 237 -9.53 6.76 -17.79
CA ARG A 237 -8.52 7.13 -18.79
C ARG A 237 -8.07 5.94 -19.63
N ALA A 238 -7.95 4.76 -19.01
CA ALA A 238 -7.63 3.53 -19.73
C ALA A 238 -8.66 3.22 -20.81
N GLU A 239 -9.96 3.37 -20.50
CA GLU A 239 -11.04 3.18 -21.47
C GLU A 239 -10.98 4.22 -22.58
N GLU A 240 -10.78 5.50 -22.25
CA GLU A 240 -10.63 6.58 -23.24
C GLU A 240 -9.48 6.30 -24.20
N SER A 241 -8.29 5.97 -23.68
CA SER A 241 -7.12 5.64 -24.50
C SER A 241 -7.30 4.38 -25.34
N ALA A 242 -7.89 3.32 -24.77
CA ALA A 242 -8.15 2.10 -25.51
C ALA A 242 -9.21 2.31 -26.60
N ARG A 243 -10.26 3.09 -26.35
CA ARG A 243 -11.25 3.45 -27.38
C ARG A 243 -10.61 4.24 -28.51
N GLU A 244 -9.72 5.19 -28.21
CA GLU A 244 -8.97 5.93 -29.22
C GLU A 244 -8.22 4.99 -30.15
N VAL A 245 -7.56 3.93 -29.62
CA VAL A 245 -6.80 2.98 -30.44
C VAL A 245 -7.66 2.33 -31.49
N PHE A 246 -8.75 1.65 -31.15
CA PHE A 246 -9.52 0.92 -32.15
C PHE A 246 -10.46 1.79 -32.99
N LEU A 247 -10.78 3.00 -32.55
CA LEU A 247 -11.55 3.95 -33.35
C LEU A 247 -10.68 4.61 -34.44
N ARG A 248 -9.45 4.92 -34.10
CA ARG A 248 -8.53 5.63 -34.98
C ARG A 248 -7.73 4.67 -35.88
N TRP A 249 -7.43 3.49 -35.38
CA TRP A 249 -6.70 2.45 -36.11
C TRP A 249 -7.46 1.11 -36.06
N PRO A 250 -8.64 1.01 -36.70
CA PRO A 250 -9.53 -0.16 -36.58
C PRO A 250 -8.91 -1.47 -37.10
N GLU A 251 -7.99 -1.37 -38.07
CA GLU A 251 -7.23 -2.47 -38.62
C GLU A 251 -5.80 -2.58 -38.11
N GLY A 252 -5.46 -1.76 -37.11
CA GLY A 252 -4.15 -1.73 -36.49
C GLY A 252 -3.88 -2.98 -35.63
N PRO A 253 -2.59 -3.29 -35.38
CA PRO A 253 -2.20 -4.48 -34.63
C PRO A 253 -2.73 -4.51 -33.19
N TYR A 254 -3.07 -3.37 -32.62
CA TYR A 254 -3.56 -3.26 -31.23
C TYR A 254 -5.08 -3.15 -31.09
N ALA A 255 -5.82 -3.06 -32.20
CA ALA A 255 -7.27 -2.85 -32.15
C ALA A 255 -8.03 -3.94 -31.38
N ALA A 256 -7.65 -5.21 -31.53
CA ALA A 256 -8.27 -6.33 -30.81
C ALA A 256 -8.00 -6.27 -29.30
N GLU A 257 -6.76 -6.01 -28.91
CA GLU A 257 -6.38 -5.86 -27.49
C GLU A 257 -7.06 -4.65 -26.85
N ALA A 258 -7.13 -3.53 -27.55
CA ALA A 258 -7.82 -2.32 -27.08
C ALA A 258 -9.32 -2.59 -26.83
N ARG A 259 -10.00 -3.32 -27.72
CA ARG A 259 -11.40 -3.76 -27.49
C ARG A 259 -11.53 -4.66 -26.26
N ALA A 260 -10.59 -5.59 -26.08
CA ALA A 260 -10.58 -6.47 -24.89
C ALA A 260 -10.39 -5.68 -23.59
N ILE A 261 -9.55 -4.64 -23.58
CA ILE A 261 -9.40 -3.74 -22.44
C ILE A 261 -10.71 -3.03 -22.12
N VAL A 262 -11.40 -2.45 -23.12
CA VAL A 262 -12.68 -1.76 -22.91
C VAL A 262 -13.75 -2.73 -22.40
N GLU A 263 -13.82 -3.95 -22.94
CA GLU A 263 -14.74 -4.98 -22.44
C GLU A 263 -14.43 -5.37 -21.00
N ARG A 264 -13.16 -5.55 -20.68
CA ARG A 264 -12.73 -5.84 -19.29
C ARG A 264 -13.10 -4.71 -18.33
N ILE A 265 -12.83 -3.46 -18.70
CA ILE A 265 -13.21 -2.29 -17.89
C ILE A 265 -14.72 -2.21 -17.71
N SER A 266 -15.50 -2.41 -18.78
CA SER A 266 -16.96 -2.43 -18.71
C SER A 266 -17.49 -3.46 -17.72
N LYS A 267 -16.87 -4.65 -17.65
CA LYS A 267 -17.21 -5.67 -16.64
C LYS A 267 -16.80 -5.24 -15.22
N LEU A 268 -15.60 -4.65 -15.07
CA LEU A 268 -15.10 -4.18 -13.77
C LEU A 268 -15.91 -3.01 -13.20
N THR A 269 -16.36 -2.12 -14.06
CA THR A 269 -17.15 -0.92 -13.68
C THR A 269 -18.67 -1.18 -13.69
N PHE A 270 -19.10 -2.37 -14.08
CA PHE A 270 -20.50 -2.73 -14.02
C PHE A 270 -21.01 -2.77 -12.57
N VAL A 271 -21.95 -1.90 -12.25
CA VAL A 271 -22.53 -1.76 -10.90
C VAL A 271 -24.04 -1.72 -10.97
N ARG A 272 -24.65 -2.50 -10.09
CA ARG A 272 -26.09 -2.39 -9.78
C ARG A 272 -26.23 -1.71 -8.43
N PRO A 273 -26.66 -0.45 -8.36
CA PRO A 273 -26.65 0.36 -7.13
C PRO A 273 -27.48 -0.18 -5.97
N ASN A 274 -28.34 -1.18 -6.21
CA ASN A 274 -29.19 -1.79 -5.19
C ASN A 274 -28.78 -3.24 -4.83
N VAL A 275 -27.59 -3.71 -5.27
CA VAL A 275 -27.11 -5.06 -4.98
C VAL A 275 -26.05 -5.03 -3.87
N LEU A 276 -26.37 -5.69 -2.76
CA LEU A 276 -25.46 -6.03 -1.69
C LEU A 276 -24.93 -7.46 -1.90
N GLY A 277 -23.64 -7.61 -2.00
CA GLY A 277 -22.97 -8.92 -2.03
C GLY A 277 -22.68 -9.45 -0.62
N VAL A 278 -22.76 -10.77 -0.44
CA VAL A 278 -22.32 -11.46 0.78
C VAL A 278 -21.45 -12.63 0.39
N ALA A 279 -20.22 -12.65 0.89
CA ALA A 279 -19.22 -13.69 0.65
C ALA A 279 -18.88 -14.37 1.98
N VAL A 280 -19.48 -15.53 2.23
CA VAL A 280 -19.38 -16.25 3.52
C VAL A 280 -19.34 -17.75 3.30
N PRO A 281 -18.81 -18.57 4.23
CA PRO A 281 -18.86 -20.01 4.16
C PRO A 281 -20.31 -20.51 4.27
N LEU A 282 -20.82 -21.15 3.23
CA LEU A 282 -22.13 -21.82 3.22
C LEU A 282 -21.97 -23.34 3.34
N SER A 283 -20.73 -23.82 3.23
CA SER A 283 -20.33 -25.22 3.33
C SER A 283 -19.05 -25.35 4.19
N GLY A 284 -18.69 -26.60 4.53
CA GLY A 284 -17.47 -26.87 5.31
C GLY A 284 -17.60 -26.56 6.81
N PRO A 285 -16.46 -26.56 7.53
CA PRO A 285 -16.43 -26.47 9.00
C PRO A 285 -16.91 -25.11 9.55
N TYR A 286 -16.87 -24.07 8.73
CA TYR A 286 -17.24 -22.70 9.10
C TYR A 286 -18.67 -22.31 8.74
N LYS A 287 -19.46 -23.25 8.19
CA LYS A 287 -20.83 -23.00 7.73
C LYS A 287 -21.71 -22.30 8.78
N ARG A 288 -21.62 -22.73 10.05
CA ARG A 288 -22.41 -22.14 11.13
C ARG A 288 -22.21 -20.63 11.29
N TRP A 289 -21.00 -20.16 11.01
CA TRP A 289 -20.68 -18.73 11.10
C TRP A 289 -21.18 -17.96 9.87
N GLY A 290 -21.15 -18.59 8.70
CA GLY A 290 -21.78 -18.04 7.51
C GLY A 290 -23.30 -17.90 7.67
N ASP A 291 -23.96 -18.93 8.22
CA ASP A 291 -25.39 -18.91 8.55
C ASP A 291 -25.71 -17.76 9.54
N ALA A 292 -24.90 -17.58 10.59
CA ALA A 292 -25.06 -16.51 11.57
C ALA A 292 -24.99 -15.10 10.92
N ILE A 293 -24.04 -14.90 10.02
CA ILE A 293 -23.92 -13.65 9.26
C ILE A 293 -25.15 -13.40 8.39
N LEU A 294 -25.61 -14.42 7.66
CA LEU A 294 -26.81 -14.30 6.84
C LEU A 294 -28.06 -14.01 7.68
N GLN A 295 -28.16 -14.56 8.86
CA GLN A 295 -29.25 -14.28 9.81
C GLN A 295 -29.23 -12.80 10.22
N GLY A 296 -28.07 -12.26 10.60
CA GLY A 296 -27.93 -10.85 10.96
C GLY A 296 -28.29 -9.91 9.81
N ILE A 297 -27.71 -10.16 8.62
CA ILE A 297 -28.01 -9.38 7.40
C ILE A 297 -29.49 -9.50 7.02
N GLY A 298 -30.07 -10.68 7.15
CA GLY A 298 -31.50 -10.93 6.84
C GLY A 298 -32.45 -10.11 7.70
N ILE A 299 -32.10 -9.79 8.96
CA ILE A 299 -32.85 -8.85 9.80
C ILE A 299 -32.62 -7.40 9.33
N ALA A 300 -31.38 -7.04 8.99
CA ALA A 300 -31.02 -5.69 8.55
C ALA A 300 -31.76 -5.26 7.28
N LEU A 301 -31.98 -6.20 6.38
CA LEU A 301 -32.59 -5.93 5.06
C LEU A 301 -34.12 -6.11 5.03
N GLU A 302 -34.74 -6.50 6.15
CA GLU A 302 -36.18 -6.72 6.20
C GLU A 302 -36.96 -5.47 5.78
N GLY A 303 -37.91 -5.62 4.82
CA GLY A 303 -38.69 -4.52 4.28
C GLY A 303 -37.93 -3.55 3.34
N SER A 304 -36.68 -3.84 2.97
CA SER A 304 -35.91 -3.03 2.02
C SER A 304 -36.06 -3.49 0.57
N GLN A 305 -35.67 -2.63 -0.39
CA GLN A 305 -35.59 -2.94 -1.81
C GLN A 305 -34.19 -3.43 -2.22
N VAL A 306 -33.29 -3.62 -1.26
CA VAL A 306 -31.93 -4.11 -1.50
C VAL A 306 -31.97 -5.56 -1.97
N LYS A 307 -31.30 -5.84 -3.08
CA LYS A 307 -31.11 -7.20 -3.60
C LYS A 307 -29.87 -7.83 -2.97
N LEU A 308 -30.06 -8.98 -2.33
CA LEU A 308 -28.98 -9.72 -1.73
C LEU A 308 -28.43 -10.77 -2.72
N ALA A 309 -27.13 -10.69 -3.04
CA ALA A 309 -26.41 -11.69 -3.79
C ALA A 309 -25.43 -12.42 -2.86
N VAL A 310 -25.54 -13.75 -2.76
CA VAL A 310 -24.73 -14.54 -1.81
C VAL A 310 -23.84 -15.52 -2.57
N ARG A 311 -22.59 -15.67 -2.14
CA ARG A 311 -21.62 -16.64 -2.67
C ARG A 311 -20.91 -17.38 -1.54
N ASP A 312 -20.73 -18.68 -1.76
CA ASP A 312 -20.04 -19.58 -0.84
C ASP A 312 -18.52 -19.41 -0.97
N THR A 313 -17.86 -19.05 0.12
CA THR A 313 -16.38 -18.98 0.19
C THR A 313 -15.75 -20.30 0.65
N ARG A 314 -16.53 -21.21 1.18
CA ARG A 314 -16.08 -22.45 1.87
C ARG A 314 -15.16 -22.18 3.07
N GLY A 315 -14.92 -20.92 3.43
CA GLY A 315 -13.95 -20.49 4.43
C GLY A 315 -12.49 -20.60 3.94
N GLU A 316 -12.30 -20.69 2.63
CA GLU A 316 -11.01 -20.86 1.96
C GLU A 316 -10.58 -19.56 1.25
N PRO A 317 -9.27 -19.24 1.20
CA PRO A 317 -8.77 -18.03 0.54
C PRO A 317 -9.19 -17.94 -0.94
N ASP A 318 -9.01 -19.02 -1.72
CA ASP A 318 -9.37 -19.03 -3.14
C ASP A 318 -10.89 -18.99 -3.36
N GLY A 319 -11.65 -19.60 -2.45
CA GLY A 319 -13.09 -19.51 -2.43
C GLY A 319 -13.58 -18.07 -2.21
N ALA A 320 -12.93 -17.34 -1.33
CA ALA A 320 -13.23 -15.92 -1.07
C ALA A 320 -12.94 -15.05 -2.30
N ALA A 321 -11.78 -15.25 -2.95
CA ALA A 321 -11.43 -14.52 -4.17
C ALA A 321 -12.48 -14.75 -5.27
N ALA A 322 -12.79 -16.01 -5.55
CA ALA A 322 -13.79 -16.38 -6.57
C ALA A 322 -15.19 -15.83 -6.24
N ALA A 323 -15.58 -15.82 -4.96
CA ALA A 323 -16.86 -15.26 -4.51
C ALA A 323 -16.92 -13.73 -4.76
N LEU A 324 -15.85 -12.98 -4.42
CA LEU A 324 -15.79 -11.55 -4.67
C LEU A 324 -15.80 -11.22 -6.16
N GLU A 325 -15.04 -11.96 -6.97
CA GLU A 325 -15.04 -11.80 -8.44
C GLU A 325 -16.44 -12.03 -9.02
N ALA A 326 -17.13 -13.10 -8.62
CA ALA A 326 -18.48 -13.39 -9.10
C ALA A 326 -19.46 -12.28 -8.67
N LEU A 327 -19.41 -11.84 -7.41
CA LEU A 327 -20.26 -10.76 -6.91
C LEU A 327 -20.00 -9.44 -7.64
N ALA A 328 -18.73 -9.13 -7.93
CA ALA A 328 -18.36 -7.91 -8.63
C ALA A 328 -18.73 -7.91 -10.10
N LEU A 329 -18.36 -8.99 -10.83
CA LEU A 329 -18.35 -9.01 -12.30
C LEU A 329 -19.66 -9.57 -12.88
N GLN A 330 -20.34 -10.48 -12.17
CA GLN A 330 -21.56 -11.10 -12.64
C GLN A 330 -22.82 -10.47 -12.02
N GLU A 331 -22.77 -10.22 -10.71
CA GLU A 331 -23.92 -9.64 -9.99
C GLU A 331 -23.92 -8.10 -9.97
N GLY A 332 -22.76 -7.48 -10.24
CA GLY A 332 -22.59 -6.02 -10.18
C GLY A 332 -22.76 -5.46 -8.77
N ALA A 333 -22.40 -6.21 -7.73
CA ALA A 333 -22.48 -5.75 -6.36
C ALA A 333 -21.68 -4.45 -6.15
N ILE A 334 -22.29 -3.48 -5.47
CA ILE A 334 -21.65 -2.20 -5.15
C ILE A 334 -20.81 -2.29 -3.87
N VAL A 335 -21.15 -3.20 -2.98
CA VAL A 335 -20.45 -3.50 -1.73
C VAL A 335 -20.58 -4.98 -1.42
N VAL A 336 -19.59 -5.56 -0.75
CA VAL A 336 -19.61 -6.94 -0.26
C VAL A 336 -19.35 -6.96 1.25
N ILE A 337 -20.12 -7.77 1.98
CA ILE A 337 -19.89 -8.07 3.41
C ILE A 337 -19.43 -9.54 3.51
N GLY A 338 -18.41 -9.81 4.32
CA GLY A 338 -17.94 -11.20 4.52
C GLY A 338 -16.59 -11.30 5.20
N GLY A 339 -15.91 -12.45 5.00
CA GLY A 339 -14.60 -12.72 5.58
C GLY A 339 -14.68 -12.99 7.09
N ILE A 340 -14.40 -14.23 7.49
CA ILE A 340 -14.53 -14.69 8.89
C ILE A 340 -13.16 -15.11 9.42
N THR A 341 -12.50 -16.03 8.71
CA THR A 341 -11.16 -16.50 9.09
C THR A 341 -10.09 -15.52 8.62
N ASN A 342 -8.91 -15.53 9.25
CA ASN A 342 -7.83 -14.61 8.90
C ASN A 342 -7.39 -14.79 7.43
N ALA A 343 -7.07 -16.02 7.03
CA ALA A 343 -6.58 -16.33 5.68
C ALA A 343 -7.62 -16.01 4.58
N GLU A 344 -8.90 -16.31 4.83
CA GLU A 344 -10.01 -15.95 3.94
C GLU A 344 -10.14 -14.43 3.80
N SER A 345 -10.07 -13.71 4.92
CA SER A 345 -10.25 -12.27 4.97
C SER A 345 -9.10 -11.50 4.31
N GLU A 346 -7.86 -11.96 4.47
CA GLU A 346 -6.69 -11.40 3.77
C GLU A 346 -6.83 -11.52 2.25
N ARG A 347 -7.20 -12.71 1.79
CA ARG A 347 -7.39 -12.93 0.35
C ARG A 347 -8.57 -12.14 -0.19
N ALA A 348 -9.69 -12.09 0.55
CA ALA A 348 -10.83 -11.25 0.21
C ALA A 348 -10.46 -9.77 0.13
N ALA A 349 -9.70 -9.26 1.10
CA ALA A 349 -9.25 -7.86 1.13
C ALA A 349 -8.37 -7.51 -0.09
N SER A 350 -7.39 -8.36 -0.42
CA SER A 350 -6.55 -8.19 -1.62
C SER A 350 -7.39 -8.18 -2.90
N THR A 351 -8.32 -9.15 -3.04
CA THR A 351 -9.20 -9.23 -4.22
C THR A 351 -10.16 -8.03 -4.29
N ALA A 352 -10.68 -7.56 -3.17
CA ALA A 352 -11.53 -6.36 -3.12
C ALA A 352 -10.80 -5.12 -3.64
N GLU A 353 -9.54 -4.94 -3.27
CA GLU A 353 -8.70 -3.86 -3.81
C GLU A 353 -8.42 -4.03 -5.30
N GLU A 354 -8.15 -5.25 -5.77
CA GLU A 354 -7.96 -5.52 -7.19
C GLU A 354 -9.19 -5.16 -8.03
N LEU A 355 -10.38 -5.38 -7.48
CA LEU A 355 -11.67 -5.11 -8.13
C LEU A 355 -12.23 -3.71 -7.84
N GLN A 356 -11.57 -2.89 -7.02
CA GLN A 356 -12.07 -1.62 -6.49
C GLN A 356 -13.48 -1.77 -5.90
N LEU A 357 -13.70 -2.85 -5.14
CA LEU A 357 -14.97 -3.25 -4.58
C LEU A 357 -14.98 -2.96 -3.08
N PRO A 358 -15.83 -2.05 -2.56
CA PRO A 358 -15.99 -1.87 -1.12
C PRO A 358 -16.30 -3.20 -0.44
N PHE A 359 -15.44 -3.59 0.51
CA PHE A 359 -15.54 -4.83 1.25
C PHE A 359 -15.55 -4.55 2.76
N VAL A 360 -16.60 -4.99 3.43
CA VAL A 360 -16.75 -4.88 4.89
C VAL A 360 -16.46 -6.24 5.51
N SER A 361 -15.29 -6.39 6.08
CA SER A 361 -14.87 -7.61 6.75
C SER A 361 -15.53 -7.75 8.14
N LEU A 362 -15.91 -8.97 8.48
CA LEU A 362 -16.37 -9.38 9.80
C LEU A 362 -15.31 -10.22 10.55
N SER A 363 -14.07 -10.22 10.07
CA SER A 363 -12.91 -10.80 10.76
C SER A 363 -12.42 -9.89 11.90
N ARG A 364 -11.84 -10.50 12.92
CA ARG A 364 -11.19 -9.79 14.05
C ARG A 364 -9.74 -9.46 13.78
N GLN A 365 -9.19 -9.84 12.64
CA GLN A 365 -7.79 -9.66 12.28
C GLN A 365 -7.40 -8.18 12.27
N GLU A 366 -6.35 -7.83 13.00
CA GLU A 366 -5.76 -6.50 12.98
C GLU A 366 -5.04 -6.23 11.65
N GLY A 367 -5.01 -4.97 11.21
CA GLY A 367 -4.28 -4.56 10.02
C GLY A 367 -4.94 -4.88 8.67
N LEU A 368 -6.07 -5.58 8.63
CA LEU A 368 -6.71 -6.00 7.39
C LEU A 368 -7.02 -4.83 6.43
N THR A 369 -7.36 -3.67 6.98
CA THR A 369 -7.67 -2.45 6.20
C THR A 369 -6.43 -1.80 5.56
N GLU A 370 -5.22 -2.25 5.89
CA GLU A 370 -3.98 -1.79 5.26
C GLU A 370 -3.84 -2.30 3.82
N ALA A 371 -4.62 -3.33 3.44
CA ALA A 371 -4.69 -3.80 2.06
C ALA A 371 -5.10 -2.71 1.07
N GLY A 372 -5.90 -1.70 1.50
CA GLY A 372 -6.20 -0.55 0.67
C GLY A 372 -7.51 0.16 1.01
N PRO A 373 -7.85 1.23 0.28
CA PRO A 373 -8.98 2.11 0.59
C PRO A 373 -10.37 1.48 0.46
N HIS A 374 -10.52 0.36 -0.24
CA HIS A 374 -11.82 -0.31 -0.39
C HIS A 374 -12.11 -1.31 0.73
N VAL A 375 -11.15 -1.58 1.63
CA VAL A 375 -11.30 -2.55 2.72
C VAL A 375 -11.72 -1.83 4.00
N PHE A 376 -12.83 -2.29 4.56
CA PHE A 376 -13.41 -1.85 5.82
C PHE A 376 -13.53 -3.04 6.76
N GLN A 377 -13.62 -2.77 8.05
CA GLN A 377 -13.84 -3.80 9.06
C GLN A 377 -15.01 -3.41 9.97
N ASN A 378 -15.87 -4.34 10.35
CA ASN A 378 -16.93 -4.11 11.33
C ASN A 378 -16.98 -5.24 12.35
N MET A 379 -15.88 -5.43 13.09
CA MET A 379 -15.79 -6.44 14.15
C MET A 379 -15.05 -5.88 15.37
N LEU A 380 -15.26 -6.49 16.52
CA LEU A 380 -14.54 -6.17 17.73
C LEU A 380 -13.10 -6.73 17.65
N THR A 381 -12.10 -5.86 17.72
CA THR A 381 -10.69 -6.25 17.71
C THR A 381 -10.10 -6.34 19.11
N ALA A 382 -8.96 -7.02 19.26
CA ALA A 382 -8.22 -7.11 20.52
C ALA A 382 -7.80 -5.69 21.00
N LYS A 383 -7.32 -4.88 20.09
CA LYS A 383 -6.88 -3.51 20.38
C LYS A 383 -8.01 -2.61 20.87
N ALA A 384 -9.22 -2.74 20.31
CA ALA A 384 -10.37 -1.96 20.76
C ALA A 384 -10.76 -2.32 22.21
N GLN A 385 -10.76 -3.62 22.55
CA GLN A 385 -11.04 -4.09 23.91
C GLN A 385 -9.96 -3.63 24.90
N ALA A 386 -8.70 -3.83 24.57
CA ALA A 386 -7.56 -3.45 25.39
C ALA A 386 -7.58 -1.95 25.69
N ARG A 387 -7.79 -1.11 24.68
CA ARG A 387 -7.90 0.34 24.83
C ARG A 387 -9.02 0.76 25.76
N ALA A 388 -10.21 0.18 25.59
CA ALA A 388 -11.37 0.50 26.41
C ALA A 388 -11.14 0.11 27.87
N LEU A 389 -10.58 -1.08 28.14
CA LEU A 389 -10.24 -1.53 29.48
C LEU A 389 -9.14 -0.69 30.12
N ALA A 390 -8.07 -0.38 29.40
CA ALA A 390 -6.99 0.47 29.91
C ALA A 390 -7.49 1.90 30.20
N GLU A 391 -8.33 2.47 29.34
CA GLU A 391 -8.96 3.77 29.59
C GLU A 391 -9.85 3.75 30.84
N PHE A 392 -10.64 2.69 31.02
CA PHE A 392 -11.45 2.53 32.22
C PHE A 392 -10.57 2.37 33.47
N ALA A 393 -9.65 1.42 33.46
CA ALA A 393 -8.85 1.08 34.65
C ALA A 393 -7.89 2.23 35.03
N MET A 394 -7.19 2.80 34.07
CA MET A 394 -6.19 3.85 34.35
C MET A 394 -6.81 5.25 34.36
N GLY A 395 -7.58 5.59 33.30
CA GLY A 395 -8.12 6.93 33.15
C GLY A 395 -9.26 7.24 34.13
N ARG A 396 -10.15 6.26 34.39
CA ARG A 396 -11.33 6.49 35.25
C ARG A 396 -11.16 5.97 36.66
N ARG A 397 -10.37 4.91 36.88
CA ARG A 397 -10.15 4.29 38.20
C ARG A 397 -8.79 4.60 38.82
N GLY A 398 -7.86 5.20 38.05
CA GLY A 398 -6.54 5.59 38.54
C GLY A 398 -5.59 4.42 38.82
N MET A 399 -5.90 3.22 38.31
CA MET A 399 -5.06 2.04 38.44
C MET A 399 -3.79 2.20 37.61
N LYS A 400 -2.64 1.71 38.12
CA LYS A 400 -1.35 1.87 37.46
C LYS A 400 -0.58 0.57 37.26
N ARG A 401 -0.84 -0.42 38.10
CA ARG A 401 -0.10 -1.68 38.15
C ARG A 401 -1.03 -2.83 37.84
N PHE A 402 -0.61 -3.67 36.91
CA PHE A 402 -1.44 -4.74 36.37
C PHE A 402 -0.73 -6.09 36.42
N ALA A 403 -1.50 -7.15 36.56
CA ALA A 403 -1.06 -8.50 36.29
C ALA A 403 -1.89 -9.07 35.13
N ILE A 404 -1.33 -10.01 34.37
CA ILE A 404 -2.01 -10.64 33.22
C ILE A 404 -1.90 -12.16 33.36
N MET A 405 -3.03 -12.88 33.18
CA MET A 405 -3.03 -14.34 33.06
C MET A 405 -3.71 -14.75 31.77
N TYR A 406 -3.01 -15.39 30.84
CA TYR A 406 -3.52 -15.61 29.50
C TYR A 406 -3.16 -16.98 28.91
N PRO A 407 -4.05 -17.60 28.10
CA PRO A 407 -3.76 -18.83 27.40
C PRO A 407 -2.82 -18.58 26.21
N SER A 408 -1.95 -19.55 25.92
CA SER A 408 -0.98 -19.51 24.81
C SER A 408 -1.61 -19.77 23.43
N ILE A 409 -2.83 -19.25 23.18
CA ILE A 409 -3.53 -19.26 21.91
C ILE A 409 -3.64 -17.83 21.37
N SER A 410 -3.85 -17.68 20.06
CA SER A 410 -3.91 -16.35 19.40
C SER A 410 -4.79 -15.35 20.15
N TYR A 411 -6.00 -15.77 20.56
CA TYR A 411 -6.94 -14.92 21.27
C TYR A 411 -6.35 -14.32 22.57
N GLY A 412 -5.75 -15.19 23.41
CA GLY A 412 -5.14 -14.75 24.67
C GLY A 412 -3.91 -13.88 24.46
N VAL A 413 -3.02 -14.32 23.57
CA VAL A 413 -1.76 -13.61 23.25
C VAL A 413 -2.02 -12.23 22.63
N GLU A 414 -2.93 -12.12 21.67
CA GLU A 414 -3.29 -10.85 21.02
C GLU A 414 -3.86 -9.84 22.01
N LEU A 415 -4.78 -10.28 22.88
CA LEU A 415 -5.39 -9.42 23.89
C LEU A 415 -4.41 -9.04 24.99
N ALA A 416 -3.55 -9.97 25.45
CA ALA A 416 -2.54 -9.72 26.46
C ALA A 416 -1.51 -8.67 25.96
N ASN A 417 -1.00 -8.86 24.74
CA ASN A 417 -0.07 -7.91 24.14
C ASN A 417 -0.72 -6.53 23.93
N ALA A 418 -1.93 -6.51 23.35
CA ALA A 418 -2.64 -5.25 23.13
C ALA A 418 -2.92 -4.49 24.43
N PHE A 419 -3.24 -5.22 25.52
CA PHE A 419 -3.47 -4.59 26.83
C PHE A 419 -2.16 -4.11 27.45
N TRP A 420 -1.09 -4.88 27.34
CA TRP A 420 0.25 -4.50 27.80
C TRP A 420 0.72 -3.19 27.13
N ASP A 421 0.65 -3.14 25.80
CA ASP A 421 1.00 -1.94 25.02
C ASP A 421 0.18 -0.70 25.46
N GLU A 422 -1.13 -0.87 25.68
CA GLU A 422 -2.02 0.21 26.11
C GLU A 422 -1.73 0.68 27.56
N VAL A 423 -1.33 -0.24 28.43
CA VAL A 423 -0.90 0.09 29.81
C VAL A 423 0.39 0.90 29.78
N GLU A 424 1.42 0.43 29.08
CA GLU A 424 2.71 1.12 28.98
C GLU A 424 2.58 2.48 28.31
N ALA A 425 1.83 2.56 27.21
CA ALA A 425 1.57 3.81 26.49
C ALA A 425 0.90 4.89 27.37
N ARG A 426 0.21 4.48 28.44
CA ARG A 426 -0.42 5.39 29.43
C ARG A 426 0.40 5.57 30.70
N GLY A 427 1.63 5.04 30.75
CA GLY A 427 2.52 5.17 31.90
C GLY A 427 2.15 4.27 33.08
N GLY A 428 1.47 3.15 32.83
CA GLY A 428 1.27 2.07 33.79
C GLY A 428 2.36 1.00 33.70
N GLU A 429 2.27 -0.01 34.56
CA GLU A 429 3.24 -1.09 34.65
C GLU A 429 2.55 -2.45 34.70
N VAL A 430 3.08 -3.45 33.97
CA VAL A 430 2.69 -4.86 34.14
C VAL A 430 3.67 -5.51 35.11
N ARG A 431 3.19 -5.89 36.28
CA ARG A 431 3.99 -6.45 37.39
C ARG A 431 4.21 -7.94 37.29
N GLY A 432 3.30 -8.64 36.64
CA GLY A 432 3.39 -10.09 36.43
C GLY A 432 2.59 -10.52 35.23
N ALA A 433 3.09 -11.50 34.48
CA ALA A 433 2.39 -12.06 33.33
C ALA A 433 2.58 -13.58 33.30
N GLU A 434 1.48 -14.33 33.46
CA GLU A 434 1.47 -15.79 33.47
C GLU A 434 0.78 -16.32 32.22
N THR A 435 1.50 -17.15 31.46
CA THR A 435 0.93 -17.84 30.31
C THR A 435 0.70 -19.31 30.61
N TYR A 436 -0.31 -19.91 29.96
CA TYR A 436 -0.65 -21.33 30.14
C TYR A 436 -1.20 -21.96 28.87
N ALA A 437 -1.08 -23.31 28.81
CA ALA A 437 -1.67 -24.07 27.73
C ALA A 437 -3.20 -24.04 27.80
N ALA A 438 -3.89 -23.96 26.66
CA ALA A 438 -5.34 -23.81 26.58
C ALA A 438 -6.15 -24.96 27.19
N ASP A 439 -5.57 -26.15 27.26
CA ASP A 439 -6.15 -27.37 27.84
C ASP A 439 -5.86 -27.55 29.34
N ARG A 440 -5.24 -26.55 29.97
CA ARG A 440 -4.93 -26.58 31.39
C ARG A 440 -6.18 -26.52 32.23
N THR A 441 -6.26 -27.41 33.24
CA THR A 441 -7.41 -27.52 34.16
C THR A 441 -7.08 -27.17 35.60
N THR A 442 -5.81 -26.97 35.96
CA THR A 442 -5.34 -26.63 37.31
C THR A 442 -4.53 -25.35 37.31
N PHE A 443 -5.01 -24.30 37.97
CA PHE A 443 -4.45 -22.98 37.96
C PHE A 443 -3.74 -22.56 39.25
N THR A 444 -3.94 -23.30 40.35
CA THR A 444 -3.32 -22.95 41.66
C THR A 444 -1.78 -22.75 41.60
N PRO A 445 -0.99 -23.57 40.87
CA PRO A 445 0.46 -23.30 40.78
C PRO A 445 0.81 -21.98 40.10
N LEU A 446 0.07 -21.60 39.05
CA LEU A 446 0.27 -20.33 38.34
C LEU A 446 -0.14 -19.14 39.20
N VAL A 447 -1.26 -19.26 39.93
CA VAL A 447 -1.65 -18.22 40.87
C VAL A 447 -0.63 -18.07 41.98
N LYS A 448 -0.08 -19.18 42.50
CA LYS A 448 1.05 -19.12 43.48
C LYS A 448 2.28 -18.42 42.93
N ASP A 449 2.61 -18.64 41.67
CA ASP A 449 3.72 -17.95 40.99
C ASP A 449 3.43 -16.46 40.94
N LEU A 450 2.29 -16.07 40.37
CA LEU A 450 1.86 -14.68 40.22
C LEU A 450 1.87 -13.90 41.54
N VAL A 451 1.52 -14.54 42.67
CA VAL A 451 1.45 -13.90 43.99
C VAL A 451 2.66 -14.21 44.87
N GLY A 452 3.75 -14.70 44.33
CA GLY A 452 5.01 -14.96 45.02
C GLY A 452 4.96 -16.04 46.09
N LYS A 453 4.03 -17.01 45.98
CA LYS A 453 3.88 -18.14 46.91
C LYS A 453 4.52 -19.44 46.39
N LEU A 454 5.11 -19.44 45.16
CA LEU A 454 5.73 -20.62 44.58
C LEU A 454 7.19 -20.75 45.02
N PHE A 455 7.97 -19.68 44.89
CA PHE A 455 9.42 -19.65 45.21
C PHE A 455 9.67 -18.86 46.50
N LEU A 456 9.29 -19.46 47.66
CA LEU A 456 9.29 -18.78 48.96
C LEU A 456 10.68 -18.36 49.41
N ASP A 457 11.73 -19.14 49.08
CA ASP A 457 13.11 -18.85 49.49
C ASP A 457 13.64 -17.54 48.93
N GLU A 458 13.02 -17.00 47.87
CA GLU A 458 13.35 -15.69 47.28
C GLU A 458 12.66 -14.51 47.99
N ARG A 459 11.67 -14.79 48.87
CA ARG A 459 10.90 -13.76 49.57
C ARG A 459 11.60 -13.30 50.82
N THR A 460 11.84 -12.01 50.93
CA THR A 460 12.50 -11.36 52.09
C THR A 460 11.69 -11.57 53.39
N ASP A 461 10.37 -11.38 53.36
CA ASP A 461 9.49 -11.55 54.49
C ASP A 461 9.43 -13.01 54.99
N TRP A 462 9.49 -13.99 54.06
CA TRP A 462 9.61 -15.39 54.42
C TRP A 462 10.95 -15.71 55.08
N GLN A 463 12.05 -15.20 54.56
CA GLN A 463 13.39 -15.35 55.16
C GLN A 463 13.48 -14.74 56.56
N GLU A 464 12.84 -13.60 56.77
CA GLU A 464 12.75 -12.95 58.08
C GLU A 464 11.96 -13.83 59.05
N GLN A 465 10.77 -14.32 58.65
CA GLN A 465 9.96 -15.23 59.47
C GLN A 465 10.71 -16.51 59.82
N GLN A 466 11.44 -17.11 58.84
CA GLN A 466 12.27 -18.28 59.12
C GLN A 466 13.33 -18.01 60.17
N ARG A 467 14.01 -16.86 60.13
CA ARG A 467 15.01 -16.44 61.11
C ARG A 467 14.37 -16.26 62.49
N GLU A 468 13.24 -15.59 62.57
CA GLU A 468 12.51 -15.42 63.86
C GLU A 468 12.08 -16.71 64.46
N ILE A 469 11.50 -17.63 63.65
CA ILE A 469 11.04 -18.96 64.13
C ILE A 469 12.26 -19.76 64.62
N ALA A 470 13.39 -19.74 63.89
CA ALA A 470 14.61 -20.42 64.27
C ALA A 470 15.23 -19.90 65.59
N GLN A 471 15.02 -18.61 65.87
CA GLN A 471 15.44 -18.02 67.15
C GLN A 471 14.53 -18.39 68.32
N LYS A 472 13.22 -18.41 68.10
CA LYS A 472 12.18 -18.64 69.10
C LYS A 472 12.04 -20.16 69.43
N GLU A 473 12.06 -21.00 68.43
CA GLU A 473 11.82 -22.45 68.57
C GLU A 473 13.13 -23.22 68.39
N LYS A 474 13.68 -23.72 69.52
CA LYS A 474 14.92 -24.53 69.53
C LYS A 474 14.67 -26.01 69.20
N ASP A 475 13.48 -26.52 69.51
CA ASP A 475 13.11 -27.89 69.20
C ASP A 475 12.85 -28.09 67.73
N PRO A 476 13.50 -29.07 67.05
CA PRO A 476 13.36 -29.25 65.62
C PRO A 476 11.93 -29.56 65.15
N PHE A 477 11.17 -30.31 65.94
CA PHE A 477 9.81 -30.72 65.57
C PHE A 477 8.86 -29.51 65.68
N ARG A 478 8.95 -28.74 66.80
CA ARG A 478 8.18 -27.50 67.00
C ARG A 478 8.55 -26.47 65.92
N ARG A 479 9.79 -26.34 65.59
CA ARG A 479 10.25 -25.43 64.54
C ARG A 479 9.65 -25.77 63.19
N ARG A 480 9.67 -27.07 62.80
CA ARG A 480 9.06 -27.51 61.52
C ARG A 480 7.56 -27.19 61.49
N LYS A 481 6.81 -27.51 62.57
CA LYS A 481 5.38 -27.15 62.72
C LYS A 481 5.13 -25.64 62.64
N ALA A 482 5.98 -24.82 63.29
CA ALA A 482 5.88 -23.38 63.24
C ALA A 482 6.11 -22.85 61.82
N LEU A 483 7.09 -23.40 61.09
CA LEU A 483 7.36 -23.05 59.69
C LEU A 483 6.20 -23.43 58.77
N GLU A 484 5.64 -24.61 58.90
CA GLU A 484 4.45 -25.07 58.13
C GLU A 484 3.28 -24.11 58.35
N LYS A 485 3.00 -23.77 59.62
CA LYS A 485 1.92 -22.85 59.98
C LYS A 485 2.20 -21.41 59.48
N ALA A 486 3.47 -20.94 59.51
CA ALA A 486 3.86 -19.65 58.98
C ALA A 486 3.70 -19.63 57.46
N ARG A 487 4.09 -20.71 56.77
CA ARG A 487 3.93 -20.82 55.34
C ARG A 487 2.45 -20.76 54.89
N GLU A 488 1.55 -21.45 55.61
CA GLU A 488 0.11 -21.39 55.34
C GLU A 488 -0.47 -19.97 55.53
N LYS A 489 0.10 -19.23 56.44
CA LYS A 489 -0.35 -17.86 56.76
C LYS A 489 0.31 -16.77 55.93
N LEU A 490 1.30 -17.11 55.07
CA LEU A 490 2.04 -16.11 54.30
C LEU A 490 1.06 -15.39 53.33
N PRO A 491 1.02 -14.03 53.39
CA PRO A 491 0.10 -13.30 52.50
C PRO A 491 0.55 -13.33 51.07
N PRO A 492 -0.37 -13.25 50.11
CA PRO A 492 -0.01 -13.06 48.71
C PRO A 492 0.68 -11.71 48.52
N ILE A 493 1.63 -11.66 47.57
CA ILE A 493 2.14 -10.38 47.06
C ILE A 493 1.17 -9.90 46.01
N THR A 494 0.40 -8.86 46.30
CA THR A 494 -0.56 -8.22 45.41
C THR A 494 -0.15 -6.79 45.18
N ASP A 495 1.03 -6.57 44.55
CA ASP A 495 1.55 -5.24 44.24
C ASP A 495 0.99 -4.71 42.90
N PHE A 496 -0.15 -5.20 42.51
CA PHE A 496 -0.93 -4.80 41.34
C PHE A 496 -2.37 -4.41 41.71
N ASP A 497 -2.93 -3.47 40.96
CA ASP A 497 -4.26 -2.91 41.22
C ASP A 497 -5.36 -3.74 40.52
N ALA A 498 -5.00 -4.42 39.43
CA ALA A 498 -5.93 -5.29 38.68
C ALA A 498 -5.23 -6.49 38.05
N ILE A 499 -6.02 -7.56 37.79
CA ILE A 499 -5.61 -8.73 37.01
C ILE A 499 -6.46 -8.79 35.74
N PHE A 500 -5.81 -8.75 34.58
CA PHE A 500 -6.45 -8.95 33.29
C PHE A 500 -6.35 -10.42 32.88
N ILE A 501 -7.52 -11.03 32.59
CA ILE A 501 -7.59 -12.45 32.20
C ILE A 501 -8.28 -12.55 30.82
N PRO A 502 -7.54 -12.39 29.71
CA PRO A 502 -8.07 -12.52 28.34
C PRO A 502 -8.26 -13.99 27.96
N ASP A 503 -9.29 -14.60 28.50
CA ASP A 503 -9.62 -16.01 28.24
C ASP A 503 -11.14 -16.21 28.10
N PHE A 504 -11.55 -17.42 27.80
CA PHE A 504 -12.95 -17.81 27.72
C PHE A 504 -13.48 -18.21 29.10
N ALA A 505 -14.80 -18.08 29.27
CA ALA A 505 -15.50 -18.42 30.48
C ALA A 505 -15.18 -19.84 31.03
N SER A 506 -14.91 -20.81 30.15
CA SER A 506 -14.50 -22.17 30.49
C SER A 506 -13.26 -22.27 31.37
N ASN A 507 -12.28 -21.39 31.17
CA ASN A 507 -11.06 -21.34 31.98
C ASN A 507 -11.21 -20.38 33.16
N VAL A 508 -11.86 -19.23 32.94
CA VAL A 508 -12.07 -18.21 33.98
C VAL A 508 -12.80 -18.79 35.21
N ARG A 509 -13.78 -19.67 35.01
CA ARG A 509 -14.46 -20.37 36.09
C ARG A 509 -13.56 -21.27 36.94
N LEU A 510 -12.37 -21.62 36.48
CA LEU A 510 -11.36 -22.37 37.20
C LEU A 510 -10.26 -21.44 37.79
N ILE A 511 -9.93 -20.37 37.10
CA ILE A 511 -8.92 -19.38 37.52
C ILE A 511 -9.45 -18.56 38.72
N ALA A 512 -10.65 -18.02 38.64
CA ALA A 512 -11.20 -17.15 39.69
C ALA A 512 -11.31 -17.81 41.06
N PRO A 513 -11.76 -19.06 41.24
CA PRO A 513 -11.66 -19.77 42.50
C PRO A 513 -10.22 -19.99 42.97
N SER A 514 -9.27 -20.24 42.04
CA SER A 514 -7.87 -20.45 42.41
C SER A 514 -7.21 -19.17 42.96
N LEU A 515 -7.63 -18.01 42.50
CA LEU A 515 -7.22 -16.71 43.09
C LEU A 515 -7.73 -16.60 44.55
N ALA A 516 -8.99 -16.93 44.79
CA ALA A 516 -9.57 -16.89 46.13
C ALA A 516 -8.89 -17.88 47.11
N VAL A 517 -8.48 -19.07 46.64
CA VAL A 517 -7.74 -20.05 47.45
C VAL A 517 -6.38 -19.49 47.91
N GLU A 518 -5.76 -18.65 47.11
CA GLU A 518 -4.46 -18.02 47.42
C GLU A 518 -4.65 -16.65 48.10
N ASP A 519 -5.80 -16.33 48.64
CA ASP A 519 -6.17 -15.13 49.37
C ASP A 519 -6.15 -13.83 48.54
N VAL A 520 -6.30 -13.91 47.23
CA VAL A 520 -6.49 -12.73 46.36
C VAL A 520 -7.94 -12.27 46.49
N LEU A 521 -8.18 -11.13 47.08
CA LEU A 521 -9.52 -10.55 47.23
C LEU A 521 -9.94 -9.84 45.94
N THR A 522 -11.05 -10.21 45.37
CA THR A 522 -11.52 -9.67 44.08
C THR A 522 -12.83 -8.86 44.18
N GLN A 523 -13.39 -8.73 45.40
CA GLN A 523 -14.69 -8.08 45.64
C GLN A 523 -14.54 -6.57 45.78
N THR A 524 -13.95 -5.89 44.79
CA THR A 524 -13.64 -4.46 44.83
C THR A 524 -14.85 -3.55 45.02
N CYS A 525 -16.05 -3.97 44.59
CA CYS A 525 -17.28 -3.21 44.72
C CYS A 525 -18.07 -3.52 46.03
N GLU A 526 -17.53 -4.38 46.90
CA GLU A 526 -18.20 -4.83 48.15
C GLU A 526 -17.32 -4.62 49.39
N PRO A 527 -17.07 -3.35 49.79
CA PRO A 527 -16.16 -3.06 50.94
C PRO A 527 -16.54 -3.76 52.23
N ALA A 528 -17.84 -3.92 52.53
CA ALA A 528 -18.30 -4.60 53.71
C ALA A 528 -17.96 -6.10 53.74
N GLU A 529 -18.03 -6.78 52.55
CA GLU A 529 -17.66 -8.20 52.45
C GLU A 529 -16.12 -8.34 52.57
N VAL A 530 -15.37 -7.45 51.96
CA VAL A 530 -13.90 -7.38 52.11
C VAL A 530 -13.50 -7.26 53.55
N GLU A 531 -14.08 -6.32 54.31
CA GLU A 531 -13.79 -6.14 55.75
C GLU A 531 -14.22 -7.36 56.60
N LYS A 532 -15.31 -8.03 56.26
CA LYS A 532 -15.70 -9.27 56.86
C LYS A 532 -14.69 -10.40 56.62
N ILE A 533 -14.22 -10.55 55.39
CA ILE A 533 -13.20 -11.55 55.04
C ILE A 533 -11.90 -11.27 55.81
N LYS A 534 -11.42 -10.02 55.84
CA LYS A 534 -10.25 -9.62 56.61
C LYS A 534 -10.36 -9.97 58.08
N LYS A 535 -11.50 -9.66 58.69
CA LYS A 535 -11.77 -9.97 60.13
C LYS A 535 -11.82 -11.48 60.37
N THR A 536 -12.50 -12.23 59.49
CA THR A 536 -12.69 -13.69 59.65
C THR A 536 -11.36 -14.43 59.46
N THR A 537 -10.53 -14.01 58.50
CA THR A 537 -9.24 -14.62 58.21
C THR A 537 -8.10 -14.08 59.10
N GLY A 538 -8.31 -12.97 59.80
CA GLY A 538 -7.27 -12.26 60.55
C GLY A 538 -6.22 -11.57 59.69
N ARG A 539 -6.51 -11.35 58.43
CA ARG A 539 -5.56 -10.78 57.40
C ARG A 539 -5.96 -9.37 57.01
N THR A 540 -5.61 -8.45 57.84
CA THR A 540 -5.98 -7.02 57.68
C THR A 540 -5.19 -6.33 56.55
N GLU A 541 -4.06 -6.91 56.17
CA GLU A 541 -3.13 -6.39 55.14
C GLU A 541 -3.62 -6.61 53.70
N LEU A 542 -4.55 -7.52 53.48
CA LEU A 542 -5.03 -7.85 52.13
C LEU A 542 -5.70 -6.64 51.44
N VAL A 543 -5.33 -6.37 50.21
CA VAL A 543 -5.91 -5.32 49.36
C VAL A 543 -6.73 -5.94 48.26
N PRO A 544 -7.96 -5.46 47.99
CA PRO A 544 -8.75 -5.94 46.88
C PRO A 544 -8.13 -5.61 45.52
N VAL A 545 -8.13 -6.57 44.61
CA VAL A 545 -7.64 -6.50 43.23
C VAL A 545 -8.79 -6.59 42.25
N GLN A 546 -8.85 -5.67 41.30
CA GLN A 546 -9.90 -5.66 40.28
C GLN A 546 -9.68 -6.77 39.25
N LEU A 547 -10.70 -7.60 39.02
CA LEU A 547 -10.69 -8.51 37.87
C LEU A 547 -11.14 -7.77 36.62
N LEU A 548 -10.35 -7.91 35.56
CA LEU A 548 -10.64 -7.38 34.21
C LEU A 548 -10.78 -8.54 33.23
N GLY A 549 -11.83 -8.51 32.42
CA GLY A 549 -12.13 -9.52 31.40
C GLY A 549 -12.34 -8.93 30.02
N ALA A 550 -12.24 -9.78 29.00
CA ALA A 550 -12.57 -9.48 27.62
C ALA A 550 -13.88 -10.14 27.21
N ASN A 551 -14.30 -10.00 25.98
CA ASN A 551 -15.55 -10.53 25.45
C ASN A 551 -15.71 -12.07 25.60
N GLY A 552 -14.62 -12.82 25.75
CA GLY A 552 -14.66 -14.27 26.03
C GLY A 552 -15.32 -14.63 27.37
N TRP A 553 -15.51 -13.64 28.27
CA TRP A 553 -16.21 -13.85 29.51
C TRP A 553 -17.75 -13.78 29.38
N ASN A 554 -18.28 -13.25 28.30
CA ASN A 554 -19.73 -13.07 28.10
C ASN A 554 -20.42 -14.40 27.74
N ASP A 555 -20.40 -15.32 28.70
CA ASP A 555 -21.08 -16.62 28.65
C ASP A 555 -21.85 -16.84 29.95
N PRO A 556 -23.17 -17.12 29.91
CA PRO A 556 -24.02 -17.29 31.10
C PRO A 556 -23.47 -18.31 32.12
N SER A 557 -22.75 -19.34 31.68
CA SER A 557 -22.20 -20.36 32.55
C SER A 557 -21.17 -19.85 33.57
N LEU A 558 -20.53 -18.73 33.29
CA LEU A 558 -19.58 -18.08 34.22
C LEU A 558 -20.30 -17.37 35.38
N PHE A 559 -21.54 -16.95 35.18
CA PHE A 559 -22.27 -16.08 36.10
C PHE A 559 -23.31 -16.81 36.92
N ASP A 560 -23.19 -18.14 37.05
CA ASP A 560 -24.03 -18.94 37.93
C ASP A 560 -23.77 -18.59 39.40
N MET A 561 -24.73 -17.94 40.05
CA MET A 561 -24.70 -17.46 41.43
C MET A 561 -25.21 -18.51 42.43
N SER A 562 -25.55 -19.72 41.99
CA SER A 562 -25.99 -20.80 42.84
C SER A 562 -24.91 -21.22 43.87
N PRO A 563 -25.27 -21.87 44.99
CA PRO A 563 -24.30 -22.39 45.93
C PRO A 563 -23.30 -23.35 45.25
N GLY A 564 -22.02 -22.97 45.22
CA GLY A 564 -20.96 -23.68 44.51
C GLY A 564 -20.71 -23.23 43.09
N GLY A 565 -21.56 -22.36 42.52
CA GLY A 565 -21.37 -21.79 41.20
C GLY A 565 -20.18 -20.84 41.11
N PRO A 566 -19.60 -20.62 39.88
CA PRO A 566 -18.42 -19.80 39.69
C PRO A 566 -18.67 -18.29 39.84
N GLY A 567 -19.91 -17.83 39.69
CA GLY A 567 -20.28 -16.42 39.66
C GLY A 567 -19.84 -15.62 40.88
N ARG A 568 -19.84 -16.23 42.07
CA ARG A 568 -19.39 -15.59 43.32
C ARG A 568 -17.90 -15.17 43.29
N HIS A 569 -17.06 -15.87 42.50
CA HIS A 569 -15.63 -15.58 42.42
C HIS A 569 -15.28 -14.51 41.37
N VAL A 570 -16.24 -14.17 40.52
CA VAL A 570 -16.11 -13.09 39.52
C VAL A 570 -16.96 -11.85 39.84
N ARG A 571 -17.54 -11.80 41.05
CA ARG A 571 -18.27 -10.60 41.51
C ARG A 571 -17.38 -9.39 41.47
N CYS A 572 -17.94 -8.25 41.09
CA CYS A 572 -17.25 -6.98 40.87
C CYS A 572 -16.25 -6.97 39.69
N ALA A 573 -16.12 -8.07 38.96
CA ALA A 573 -15.30 -8.07 37.73
C ALA A 573 -15.84 -7.04 36.73
N VAL A 574 -14.96 -6.45 35.96
CA VAL A 574 -15.31 -5.55 34.85
C VAL A 574 -14.79 -6.15 33.54
N MET A 575 -15.66 -6.25 32.57
CA MET A 575 -15.32 -6.75 31.25
C MET A 575 -15.91 -5.88 30.16
N VAL A 576 -15.33 -5.96 28.96
CA VAL A 576 -15.83 -5.25 27.79
C VAL A 576 -16.26 -6.24 26.73
N ASP A 577 -17.35 -5.89 26.02
CA ASP A 577 -17.79 -6.61 24.84
C ASP A 577 -18.30 -5.62 23.78
N GLY A 578 -18.32 -6.04 22.52
CA GLY A 578 -18.93 -5.32 21.41
C GLY A 578 -20.45 -5.51 21.31
N PHE A 579 -21.01 -6.45 22.06
CA PHE A 579 -22.45 -6.74 22.07
C PHE A 579 -22.88 -7.40 23.38
N PHE A 580 -24.02 -6.95 23.89
CA PHE A 580 -24.65 -7.54 25.06
C PHE A 580 -26.16 -7.70 24.82
N ALA A 581 -26.62 -8.93 24.62
CA ALA A 581 -28.01 -9.23 24.22
C ALA A 581 -29.06 -8.74 25.25
N SER A 582 -28.70 -8.66 26.52
CA SER A 582 -29.60 -8.19 27.59
C SER A 582 -29.51 -6.67 27.83
N SER A 583 -28.81 -5.94 26.96
CA SER A 583 -28.70 -4.47 27.09
C SER A 583 -30.07 -3.79 26.91
N ALA A 584 -30.24 -2.73 27.67
CA ALA A 584 -31.40 -1.84 27.55
C ALA A 584 -31.27 -0.80 26.42
N ARG A 585 -30.15 -0.75 25.70
CA ARG A 585 -29.95 0.16 24.59
C ARG A 585 -31.01 -0.07 23.51
N PRO A 586 -31.67 0.96 22.97
CA PRO A 586 -32.85 0.78 22.12
C PRO A 586 -32.58 -0.06 20.87
N GLU A 587 -31.41 0.18 20.20
CA GLU A 587 -31.09 -0.53 18.95
C GLU A 587 -30.74 -2.00 19.22
N THR A 588 -30.00 -2.27 20.28
CA THR A 588 -29.68 -3.64 20.72
C THR A 588 -30.97 -4.42 21.03
N LYS A 589 -31.86 -3.83 21.83
CA LYS A 589 -33.12 -4.42 22.19
C LYS A 589 -33.98 -4.71 20.95
N ARG A 590 -34.15 -3.76 20.05
CA ARG A 590 -34.91 -3.97 18.79
C ARG A 590 -34.37 -5.12 17.97
N PHE A 591 -33.03 -5.19 17.83
CA PHE A 591 -32.39 -6.27 17.09
C PHE A 591 -32.61 -7.62 17.73
N VAL A 592 -32.41 -7.74 19.06
CA VAL A 592 -32.58 -9.00 19.80
C VAL A 592 -34.03 -9.49 19.73
N GLU A 593 -35.01 -8.59 19.87
CA GLU A 593 -36.43 -8.90 19.74
C GLU A 593 -36.81 -9.38 18.34
N ALA A 594 -36.32 -8.67 17.28
CA ALA A 594 -36.56 -9.07 15.90
C ALA A 594 -35.90 -10.40 15.56
N TYR A 595 -34.69 -10.64 16.05
CA TYR A 595 -33.95 -11.89 15.87
C TYR A 595 -34.65 -13.05 16.55
N GLY A 596 -35.02 -12.91 17.85
CA GLY A 596 -35.73 -13.94 18.59
C GLY A 596 -37.10 -14.30 17.98
N LYS A 597 -37.83 -13.29 17.46
CA LYS A 597 -39.09 -13.52 16.75
C LYS A 597 -38.89 -14.32 15.46
N LYS A 598 -37.83 -14.06 14.71
CA LYS A 598 -37.59 -14.71 13.42
C LYS A 598 -36.94 -16.08 13.56
N TYR A 599 -36.10 -16.30 14.58
CA TYR A 599 -35.29 -17.49 14.76
C TYR A 599 -35.67 -18.28 16.06
N ALA A 600 -36.95 -18.48 16.26
CA ALA A 600 -37.52 -19.38 17.28
C ALA A 600 -36.99 -19.15 18.72
N GLY A 601 -36.86 -17.90 19.14
CA GLY A 601 -36.43 -17.52 20.48
C GLY A 601 -34.91 -17.60 20.71
N GLN A 602 -34.11 -17.84 19.68
CA GLN A 602 -32.66 -17.82 19.80
C GLN A 602 -32.14 -16.44 20.19
N THR A 603 -31.05 -16.40 20.95
CA THR A 603 -30.36 -15.18 21.32
C THR A 603 -29.18 -14.96 20.37
N PRO A 604 -29.07 -13.79 19.69
CA PRO A 604 -27.97 -13.51 18.79
C PRO A 604 -26.66 -13.29 19.56
N THR A 605 -25.54 -13.56 18.89
CA THR A 605 -24.21 -13.28 19.39
C THR A 605 -23.63 -11.99 18.74
N ILE A 606 -22.40 -11.64 19.09
CA ILE A 606 -21.69 -10.50 18.48
C ILE A 606 -21.55 -10.64 16.97
N LEU A 607 -21.50 -11.85 16.43
CA LEU A 607 -21.33 -12.08 14.99
C LEU A 607 -22.59 -11.68 14.22
N GLU A 608 -23.76 -12.15 14.64
CA GLU A 608 -25.05 -11.75 14.05
C GLU A 608 -25.29 -10.24 14.22
N ALA A 609 -24.94 -9.67 15.39
CA ALA A 609 -25.09 -8.25 15.65
C ALA A 609 -24.18 -7.39 14.77
N SER A 610 -22.91 -7.78 14.58
CA SER A 610 -21.97 -7.09 13.70
C SER A 610 -22.38 -7.19 12.23
N ALA A 611 -22.87 -8.36 11.81
CA ALA A 611 -23.40 -8.57 10.46
C ALA A 611 -24.68 -7.76 10.21
N HIS A 612 -25.57 -7.68 11.20
CA HIS A 612 -26.75 -6.83 11.16
C HIS A 612 -26.37 -5.36 10.99
N ASP A 613 -25.41 -4.86 11.77
CA ASP A 613 -24.99 -3.46 11.67
C ASP A 613 -24.31 -3.16 10.34
N ALA A 614 -23.44 -4.06 9.83
CA ALA A 614 -22.88 -3.95 8.51
C ALA A 614 -23.96 -3.92 7.41
N GLY A 615 -24.96 -4.81 7.52
CA GLY A 615 -26.12 -4.82 6.62
C GLY A 615 -26.94 -3.55 6.67
N ARG A 616 -27.20 -2.98 7.86
CA ARG A 616 -27.92 -1.73 8.04
C ARG A 616 -27.15 -0.52 7.51
N MET A 617 -25.84 -0.44 7.75
CA MET A 617 -24.99 0.62 7.17
C MET A 617 -25.01 0.55 5.65
N ALA A 618 -24.84 -0.66 5.10
CA ALA A 618 -24.91 -0.87 3.65
C ALA A 618 -26.29 -0.47 3.10
N ARG A 619 -27.39 -0.92 3.73
CA ARG A 619 -28.75 -0.55 3.34
C ARG A 619 -28.95 0.96 3.32
N GLN A 620 -28.57 1.67 4.38
CA GLN A 620 -28.71 3.13 4.46
C GLN A 620 -28.02 3.84 3.28
N LEU A 621 -26.80 3.39 2.93
CA LEU A 621 -26.07 3.96 1.81
C LEU A 621 -26.65 3.54 0.44
N LEU A 622 -27.11 2.31 0.29
CA LEU A 622 -27.77 1.85 -0.94
C LEU A 622 -29.07 2.60 -1.24
N GLU A 623 -29.82 2.97 -0.21
CA GLU A 623 -31.05 3.76 -0.35
C GLU A 623 -30.79 5.17 -0.86
N THR A 624 -29.56 5.71 -0.73
CA THR A 624 -29.13 6.98 -1.34
C THR A 624 -28.81 6.88 -2.84
N ARG A 625 -28.86 5.67 -3.43
CA ARG A 625 -28.64 5.39 -4.85
C ARG A 625 -27.30 5.87 -5.39
N LEU A 626 -26.23 5.64 -4.64
CA LEU A 626 -24.88 5.89 -5.09
C LEU A 626 -24.59 5.06 -6.36
N GLY A 627 -24.10 5.70 -7.42
CA GLY A 627 -23.98 5.08 -8.74
C GLY A 627 -22.70 4.30 -8.96
N THR A 628 -21.69 4.45 -8.10
CA THR A 628 -20.36 3.84 -8.26
C THR A 628 -19.84 3.25 -6.95
N ARG A 629 -18.95 2.26 -7.05
CA ARG A 629 -18.24 1.68 -5.91
C ARG A 629 -17.40 2.71 -5.16
N GLU A 630 -16.78 3.63 -5.88
CA GLU A 630 -15.98 4.70 -5.30
C GLU A 630 -16.83 5.64 -4.44
N ALA A 631 -17.98 6.12 -4.96
CA ALA A 631 -18.91 6.94 -4.18
C ALA A 631 -19.43 6.21 -2.93
N PHE A 632 -19.67 4.89 -3.03
CA PHE A 632 -20.09 4.08 -1.88
C PHE A 632 -18.96 3.95 -0.85
N ARG A 633 -17.71 3.67 -1.29
CA ARG A 633 -16.53 3.64 -0.44
C ARG A 633 -16.39 4.94 0.36
N ASP A 634 -16.45 6.07 -0.33
CA ASP A 634 -16.26 7.39 0.30
C ASP A 634 -17.37 7.72 1.30
N ALA A 635 -18.61 7.39 0.95
CA ALA A 635 -19.75 7.54 1.85
C ALA A 635 -19.63 6.65 3.09
N LEU A 636 -19.17 5.40 2.94
CA LEU A 636 -18.94 4.49 4.06
C LEU A 636 -17.77 4.97 4.95
N ALA A 637 -16.69 5.47 4.36
CA ALA A 637 -15.57 6.05 5.09
C ALA A 637 -15.95 7.32 5.87
N ALA A 638 -16.93 8.07 5.38
CA ALA A 638 -17.44 9.28 6.02
C ALA A 638 -18.53 9.03 7.06
N LEU A 639 -18.93 7.77 7.29
CA LEU A 639 -20.02 7.41 8.19
C LEU A 639 -19.73 7.80 9.65
N LYS A 640 -20.62 8.56 10.27
CA LYS A 640 -20.51 8.98 11.68
C LYS A 640 -21.84 8.84 12.41
N GLY A 641 -21.75 8.49 13.70
CA GLY A 641 -22.92 8.46 14.60
C GLY A 641 -24.00 7.46 14.17
N PHE A 642 -23.63 6.35 13.52
CA PHE A 642 -24.58 5.33 13.15
C PHE A 642 -24.99 4.50 14.38
N HIS A 643 -26.26 4.49 14.71
CA HIS A 643 -26.79 3.72 15.85
C HIS A 643 -27.05 2.27 15.46
N GLY A 644 -26.12 1.39 15.83
CA GLY A 644 -26.17 -0.05 15.60
C GLY A 644 -26.57 -0.86 16.82
N ALA A 645 -26.83 -2.15 16.63
CA ALA A 645 -27.04 -3.11 17.72
C ALA A 645 -25.77 -3.30 18.58
N THR A 646 -24.59 -3.08 17.97
CA THR A 646 -23.28 -3.14 18.64
C THR A 646 -22.82 -1.78 19.20
N GLY A 647 -23.74 -0.82 19.39
CA GLY A 647 -23.46 0.53 19.87
C GLY A 647 -23.43 1.58 18.75
N GLU A 648 -23.07 2.80 19.10
CA GLU A 648 -22.86 3.88 18.12
C GLU A 648 -21.57 3.62 17.35
N ILE A 649 -21.63 3.71 16.02
CA ILE A 649 -20.52 3.42 15.10
C ILE A 649 -20.12 4.70 14.36
N THR A 650 -18.87 5.08 14.48
CA THR A 650 -18.21 6.08 13.62
C THR A 650 -17.07 5.40 12.89
N MET A 651 -17.01 5.55 11.57
CA MET A 651 -15.91 4.99 10.80
C MET A 651 -14.64 5.84 11.02
N GLY A 652 -13.62 5.23 11.61
CA GLY A 652 -12.35 5.89 11.89
C GLY A 652 -11.44 6.04 10.65
N PRO A 653 -10.37 6.81 10.75
CA PRO A 653 -9.45 7.08 9.62
C PRO A 653 -8.84 5.80 9.01
N ARG A 654 -8.70 4.74 9.80
CA ARG A 654 -8.23 3.43 9.34
C ARG A 654 -9.33 2.53 8.80
N ARG A 655 -10.55 3.05 8.58
CA ARG A 655 -11.72 2.30 8.10
C ARG A 655 -12.12 1.12 9.02
N THR A 656 -11.74 1.24 10.28
CA THR A 656 -12.21 0.40 11.38
C THR A 656 -13.21 1.19 12.21
N PRO A 657 -14.24 0.57 12.80
CA PRO A 657 -15.24 1.28 13.55
C PRO A 657 -14.69 1.74 14.92
N GLU A 658 -14.91 3.00 15.22
CA GLU A 658 -14.84 3.51 16.58
C GLU A 658 -16.20 3.30 17.22
N LYS A 659 -16.26 2.44 18.24
CA LYS A 659 -17.50 2.04 18.92
C LYS A 659 -17.43 2.29 20.41
N GLU A 660 -18.54 2.73 20.99
CA GLU A 660 -18.72 2.68 22.45
C GLU A 660 -19.04 1.25 22.86
N LEU A 661 -18.06 0.55 23.45
CA LEU A 661 -18.22 -0.82 23.89
C LEU A 661 -19.18 -0.94 25.08
N PHE A 662 -19.71 -2.13 25.31
CA PHE A 662 -20.49 -2.48 26.48
C PHE A 662 -19.54 -2.81 27.62
N PHE A 663 -19.59 -2.01 28.69
CA PHE A 663 -18.94 -2.35 29.94
C PHE A 663 -19.91 -3.17 30.80
N LEU A 664 -19.48 -4.37 31.16
CA LEU A 664 -20.27 -5.32 31.91
C LEU A 664 -19.64 -5.55 33.27
N THR A 665 -20.45 -5.78 34.27
CA THR A 665 -20.04 -6.17 35.63
C THR A 665 -20.90 -7.27 36.17
N VAL A 666 -20.42 -7.92 37.22
CA VAL A 666 -21.12 -9.03 37.90
C VAL A 666 -21.51 -8.62 39.31
N ASP A 667 -22.80 -8.72 39.61
CA ASP A 667 -23.33 -8.51 40.96
C ASP A 667 -24.10 -9.73 41.48
N GLY A 668 -24.85 -9.59 42.54
CA GLY A 668 -25.62 -10.68 43.14
C GLY A 668 -26.74 -11.25 42.25
N SER A 669 -27.13 -10.55 41.18
CA SER A 669 -28.12 -10.98 40.20
C SER A 669 -27.49 -11.62 38.94
N GLY A 670 -26.19 -11.57 38.80
CA GLY A 670 -25.42 -12.07 37.65
C GLY A 670 -24.78 -10.97 36.82
N LEU A 671 -24.66 -11.22 35.50
CA LEU A 671 -24.06 -10.29 34.55
C LEU A 671 -25.02 -9.15 34.17
N ARG A 672 -24.56 -7.92 34.22
CA ARG A 672 -25.31 -6.74 33.78
C ARG A 672 -24.41 -5.69 33.11
N GLU A 673 -25.02 -4.82 32.35
CA GLU A 673 -24.33 -3.61 31.83
C GLU A 673 -24.12 -2.60 32.98
N MET A 674 -22.94 -1.99 33.00
CA MET A 674 -22.60 -0.95 33.97
C MET A 674 -23.37 0.34 33.68
N LYS A 675 -23.84 1.01 34.70
CA LYS A 675 -24.52 2.31 34.58
C LYS A 675 -23.50 3.41 34.26
N ARG A 676 -23.97 4.51 33.68
CA ARG A 676 -23.14 5.68 33.35
C ARG A 676 -22.39 6.24 34.56
N GLU A 677 -23.06 6.24 35.73
CA GLU A 677 -22.46 6.71 36.98
C GLU A 677 -21.31 5.81 37.45
N GLU A 678 -21.42 4.51 37.20
CA GLU A 678 -20.37 3.54 37.52
C GLU A 678 -19.18 3.63 36.56
N LEU A 679 -19.39 4.16 35.37
CA LEU A 679 -18.34 4.42 34.39
C LEU A 679 -17.65 5.77 34.57
N ALA A 680 -18.27 6.71 35.25
CA ALA A 680 -17.69 8.01 35.56
C ALA A 680 -16.47 7.86 36.49
N ALA A 681 -15.50 8.76 36.37
CA ALA A 681 -14.40 8.85 37.34
C ALA A 681 -14.98 9.07 38.75
N PRO A 682 -14.40 8.50 39.81
CA PRO A 682 -14.79 8.89 41.18
C PRO A 682 -14.71 10.39 41.27
N GLY A 683 -15.81 11.04 41.61
CA GLY A 683 -15.83 12.51 41.79
C GLY A 683 -14.70 12.93 42.75
N ALA A 684 -14.06 14.06 42.47
CA ALA A 684 -12.98 14.64 43.27
C ALA A 684 -13.42 15.07 44.72
N GLY A 685 -14.36 14.36 45.30
CA GLY A 685 -14.96 14.58 46.60
C GLY A 685 -14.95 13.34 47.44
N GLY A 686 -13.87 13.03 48.08
CA GLY A 686 -13.85 11.93 49.05
C GLY A 686 -12.49 11.28 49.23
N ARG A 687 -11.47 12.00 49.64
CA ARG A 687 -10.33 11.49 50.39
C ARG A 687 -10.39 12.00 51.80
#